data_de4f9574f3d805bb23689c6f28daf9c4
#
_entry.id   de4f9574f3d805bb23689c6f28daf9c4
#
_cell.length_a   1.000
_cell.length_b   1.000
_cell.length_c   1.000
_cell.angle_alpha   90.00
_cell.angle_beta   90.00
_cell.angle_gamma   90.00
#
_symmetry.space_group_name_H-M   'P 1'
#
loop_
_entity.id
_entity.type
_entity.pdbx_description
1 polymer ?
#
loop_
_entity_poly.entity_id
_entity_poly.type
_entity_poly.pdbx_seq_one_letter_code
_entity_poly.pdbx_strand_id
1 'polypeptide(L)'
;MELTAIPGVGEKTAAALADLDDPERALREGDVAALSRAPGISAGRAAAIARAAVRHEHGAEGDFLATDRARDVFESVLSLLQERTVTDYAARRVETFVPTGAESRIAEVRELVERARRREIDGATLDALADVEPLAEPPATRVRDRCLATTDAERYAEASDAIPELSVEVVDDARGLAELARSYATVVALDESFAGVDVAGDVRVRPDALDHPAEVVPERLLAFFAANRGSLLAAARVHETAGMDPPCDLDALRDALDRLDDDGTPVGDDELDRLTTAVDDLDAAVGTAESVANDHLREVIRERDVTIEGTDFLSLVEQGARVDALLSRELADEFDRAVEKARNHLVDSLGLADERDLAERAFGDDPTFPVERDSEAVSRLRTELKAARDRRAARLKTDLAADLGALREPVDDLVRAALERDVELALARFADDFDCTLPEIGGDVTGVAVEGGRSPLLDVAFDDVEPVDYAVSGVTLLSGVNSGGKTSTLDLLALVTILAHMGLPVPADSARVERVSELHYYAKSQGTLDAGAFEATLRDFADLARGTDSRLVLVDELESITEPGASAKIIAGILESLDGQAVTAVFVSHLAGEIRDAAGIDVAVDGIEAVGLVDGELRVNRSPVTNHLARSTPELIVEKLAGEGDAEFYGRLLEKF
;
A
#
# COMPACT_ATOMS: atom_id res chain seq x y z
N MET A 1 15.51 6.42 18.03
CA MET A 1 15.55 7.77 17.41
C MET A 1 14.55 8.67 18.09
N GLU A 2 14.88 9.92 18.42
CA GLU A 2 13.88 10.84 19.00
C GLU A 2 12.97 11.34 17.87
N LEU A 3 11.69 10.93 17.87
CA LEU A 3 10.75 11.20 16.78
C LEU A 3 10.57 12.70 16.47
N THR A 4 10.64 13.54 17.50
CA THR A 4 10.54 15.01 17.36
C THR A 4 11.78 15.66 16.76
N ALA A 5 12.92 14.95 16.69
CA ALA A 5 14.11 15.44 16.02
C ALA A 5 14.02 15.37 14.48
N ILE A 6 13.05 14.58 13.95
CA ILE A 6 12.83 14.44 12.51
C ILE A 6 12.18 15.72 11.98
N PRO A 7 12.76 16.38 10.95
CA PRO A 7 12.17 17.58 10.35
C PRO A 7 10.73 17.33 9.86
N GLY A 8 9.79 18.19 10.27
CA GLY A 8 8.37 18.07 9.92
C GLY A 8 7.53 17.15 10.82
N VAL A 9 8.13 16.53 11.85
CA VAL A 9 7.45 15.73 12.86
C VAL A 9 7.26 16.56 14.13
N GLY A 10 6.07 17.11 14.34
CA GLY A 10 5.71 17.81 15.60
C GLY A 10 5.20 16.84 16.66
N GLU A 11 4.99 17.32 17.90
CA GLU A 11 4.56 16.51 19.06
C GLU A 11 3.34 15.61 18.77
N LYS A 12 2.32 16.14 18.08
CA LYS A 12 1.11 15.38 17.72
C LYS A 12 1.41 14.24 16.74
N THR A 13 2.29 14.48 15.78
CA THR A 13 2.68 13.47 14.80
C THR A 13 3.59 12.42 15.43
N ALA A 14 4.49 12.85 16.32
CA ALA A 14 5.35 11.94 17.09
C ALA A 14 4.53 11.01 17.99
N ALA A 15 3.49 11.54 18.66
CA ALA A 15 2.57 10.72 19.45
C ALA A 15 1.85 9.68 18.58
N ALA A 16 1.31 10.09 17.42
CA ALA A 16 0.64 9.17 16.50
C ALA A 16 1.59 8.08 15.94
N LEU A 17 2.86 8.43 15.69
CA LEU A 17 3.86 7.45 15.24
C LEU A 17 4.28 6.50 16.38
N ALA A 18 4.31 6.97 17.62
CA ALA A 18 4.67 6.15 18.78
C ALA A 18 3.64 5.04 19.08
N ASP A 19 2.41 5.17 18.56
CA ASP A 19 1.35 4.16 18.68
C ASP A 19 1.53 2.99 17.68
N LEU A 20 2.51 3.07 16.74
CA LEU A 20 2.84 1.97 15.83
C LEU A 20 3.68 0.90 16.54
N ASP A 21 3.58 -0.36 16.10
CA ASP A 21 4.30 -1.49 16.69
C ASP A 21 5.83 -1.33 16.65
N ASP A 22 6.38 -0.86 15.52
CA ASP A 22 7.83 -0.61 15.35
C ASP A 22 8.08 0.66 14.51
N PRO A 23 7.87 1.85 15.10
CA PRO A 23 8.02 3.11 14.38
C PRO A 23 9.46 3.39 13.95
N GLU A 24 10.47 2.93 14.70
CA GLU A 24 11.87 3.15 14.36
C GLU A 24 12.28 2.37 13.12
N ARG A 25 11.84 1.14 12.99
CA ARG A 25 12.06 0.33 11.79
C ARG A 25 11.36 0.95 10.59
N ALA A 26 10.08 1.29 10.71
CA ALA A 26 9.30 1.88 9.63
C ALA A 26 9.93 3.18 9.10
N LEU A 27 10.48 4.02 9.98
CA LEU A 27 11.17 5.25 9.60
C LEU A 27 12.51 4.99 8.91
N ARG A 28 13.30 4.04 9.43
CA ARG A 28 14.62 3.69 8.88
C ARG A 28 14.50 3.03 7.51
N GLU A 29 13.61 2.07 7.38
CA GLU A 29 13.40 1.34 6.13
C GLU A 29 12.59 2.15 5.10
N GLY A 30 11.96 3.25 5.51
CA GLY A 30 11.08 4.05 4.67
C GLY A 30 9.77 3.35 4.35
N ASP A 31 9.25 2.53 5.28
CA ASP A 31 8.00 1.79 5.15
C ASP A 31 6.81 2.74 5.21
N VAL A 32 6.45 3.27 4.03
CA VAL A 32 5.35 4.23 3.87
C VAL A 32 4.01 3.62 4.29
N ALA A 33 3.81 2.31 4.12
CA ALA A 33 2.58 1.63 4.50
C ALA A 33 2.42 1.59 6.02
N ALA A 34 3.45 1.15 6.74
CA ALA A 34 3.45 1.15 8.20
C ALA A 34 3.23 2.57 8.76
N LEU A 35 3.95 3.57 8.24
CA LEU A 35 3.82 4.97 8.68
C LEU A 35 2.43 5.55 8.41
N SER A 36 1.75 5.15 7.33
CA SER A 36 0.41 5.63 6.99
C SER A 36 -0.70 5.05 7.87
N ARG A 37 -0.43 3.98 8.63
CA ARG A 37 -1.36 3.44 9.64
C ARG A 37 -1.53 4.37 10.84
N ALA A 38 -0.55 5.24 11.10
CA ALA A 38 -0.63 6.19 12.22
C ALA A 38 -1.79 7.18 12.03
N PRO A 39 -2.61 7.46 13.07
CA PRO A 39 -3.78 8.30 12.96
C PRO A 39 -3.49 9.70 12.39
N GLY A 40 -4.18 10.06 11.30
CA GLY A 40 -4.04 11.37 10.65
C GLY A 40 -2.79 11.54 9.77
N ILE A 41 -2.09 10.46 9.43
CA ILE A 41 -0.97 10.44 8.49
C ILE A 41 -1.45 9.82 7.16
N SER A 42 -1.51 10.63 6.10
CA SER A 42 -1.79 10.15 4.74
C SER A 42 -0.52 9.51 4.13
N ALA A 43 -0.68 8.67 3.10
CA ALA A 43 0.44 8.04 2.40
C ALA A 43 1.50 9.04 1.89
N GLY A 44 1.07 10.17 1.31
CA GLY A 44 2.00 11.23 0.88
C GLY A 44 2.74 11.90 2.05
N ARG A 45 2.09 12.07 3.20
CA ARG A 45 2.74 12.57 4.41
C ARG A 45 3.69 11.53 5.00
N ALA A 46 3.33 10.26 4.97
CA ALA A 46 4.19 9.15 5.39
C ALA A 46 5.48 9.11 4.55
N ALA A 47 5.38 9.23 3.22
CA ALA A 47 6.55 9.32 2.34
C ALA A 47 7.44 10.55 2.66
N ALA A 48 6.85 11.71 2.96
CA ALA A 48 7.61 12.89 3.36
C ALA A 48 8.33 12.71 4.71
N ILE A 49 7.67 12.09 5.70
CA ILE A 49 8.26 11.76 7.00
C ILE A 49 9.39 10.74 6.83
N ALA A 50 9.17 9.68 6.03
CA ALA A 50 10.19 8.68 5.74
C ALA A 50 11.44 9.30 5.11
N ARG A 51 11.28 10.19 4.12
CA ARG A 51 12.40 10.94 3.52
C ARG A 51 13.17 11.78 4.54
N ALA A 52 12.45 12.48 5.42
CA ALA A 52 13.07 13.30 6.44
C ALA A 52 13.82 12.44 7.48
N ALA A 53 13.26 11.31 7.88
CA ALA A 53 13.88 10.36 8.81
C ALA A 53 15.16 9.75 8.23
N VAL A 54 15.10 9.27 6.99
CA VAL A 54 16.28 8.73 6.27
C VAL A 54 17.37 9.77 6.15
N ARG A 55 17.04 11.02 5.78
CA ARG A 55 18.04 12.11 5.74
C ARG A 55 18.67 12.37 7.12
N HIS A 56 17.86 12.41 8.15
CA HIS A 56 18.33 12.63 9.52
C HIS A 56 19.24 11.51 10.02
N GLU A 57 18.91 10.24 9.75
CA GLU A 57 19.71 9.08 10.14
C GLU A 57 21.10 9.08 9.50
N HIS A 58 21.16 9.45 8.22
CA HIS A 58 22.43 9.49 7.48
C HIS A 58 23.20 10.83 7.59
N GLY A 59 22.71 11.76 8.43
CA GLY A 59 23.35 13.07 8.61
C GLY A 59 23.37 13.92 7.33
N ALA A 60 22.42 13.69 6.43
CA ALA A 60 22.28 14.45 5.18
C ALA A 60 21.55 15.78 5.47
N GLU A 61 22.27 16.71 6.11
CA GLU A 61 21.78 18.06 6.33
C GLU A 61 21.96 18.88 5.05
N GLY A 62 20.89 19.50 4.56
CA GLY A 62 20.89 20.31 3.35
C GLY A 62 20.02 19.74 2.23
N ASP A 63 19.80 20.54 1.20
CA ASP A 63 19.07 20.14 0.00
C ASP A 63 20.09 19.88 -1.13
N PHE A 64 20.29 18.61 -1.48
CA PHE A 64 21.17 18.22 -2.58
C PHE A 64 20.77 18.93 -3.90
N LEU A 65 19.46 19.10 -4.13
CA LEU A 65 18.91 19.73 -5.32
C LEU A 65 18.73 21.23 -5.07
N ALA A 66 19.79 22.01 -5.27
CA ALA A 66 19.85 23.40 -4.86
C ALA A 66 18.97 24.34 -5.72
N THR A 67 18.62 23.95 -6.96
CA THR A 67 17.87 24.79 -7.91
C THR A 67 16.60 24.08 -8.42
N ASP A 68 15.64 24.86 -8.92
CA ASP A 68 14.38 24.31 -9.44
C ASP A 68 14.60 23.37 -10.63
N ARG A 69 15.52 23.71 -11.56
CA ARG A 69 15.81 22.82 -12.70
C ARG A 69 16.40 21.48 -12.26
N ALA A 70 17.23 21.45 -11.22
CA ALA A 70 17.73 20.20 -10.66
C ALA A 70 16.56 19.35 -10.07
N ARG A 71 15.59 20.01 -9.45
CA ARG A 71 14.37 19.34 -8.95
C ARG A 71 13.50 18.81 -10.09
N ASP A 72 13.33 19.56 -11.19
CA ASP A 72 12.57 19.10 -12.37
C ASP A 72 13.17 17.83 -12.97
N VAL A 73 14.51 17.75 -13.07
CA VAL A 73 15.19 16.53 -13.54
C VAL A 73 14.95 15.37 -12.59
N PHE A 74 15.05 15.59 -11.28
CA PHE A 74 14.77 14.58 -10.26
C PHE A 74 13.30 14.10 -10.32
N GLU A 75 12.33 15.00 -10.47
CA GLU A 75 10.91 14.64 -10.60
C GLU A 75 10.68 13.80 -11.86
N SER A 76 11.37 14.10 -12.96
CA SER A 76 11.32 13.28 -14.17
C SER A 76 11.89 11.88 -13.94
N VAL A 77 12.99 11.76 -13.18
CA VAL A 77 13.56 10.46 -12.76
C VAL A 77 12.57 9.67 -11.91
N LEU A 78 11.93 10.32 -10.93
CA LEU A 78 10.91 9.67 -10.10
C LEU A 78 9.74 9.17 -10.94
N SER A 79 9.26 9.96 -11.91
CA SER A 79 8.19 9.54 -12.81
C SER A 79 8.56 8.28 -13.58
N LEU A 80 9.78 8.21 -14.14
CA LEU A 80 10.27 7.01 -14.83
C LEU A 80 10.32 5.77 -13.91
N LEU A 81 10.68 5.94 -12.65
CA LEU A 81 10.68 4.85 -11.67
C LEU A 81 9.25 4.42 -11.32
N GLN A 82 8.35 5.39 -11.06
CA GLN A 82 6.95 5.15 -10.70
C GLN A 82 6.17 4.45 -11.82
N GLU A 83 6.43 4.76 -13.09
CA GLU A 83 5.83 4.05 -14.24
C GLU A 83 6.17 2.55 -14.28
N ARG A 84 7.19 2.11 -13.54
CA ARG A 84 7.64 0.72 -13.46
C ARG A 84 7.17 -0.01 -12.21
N THR A 85 6.51 0.67 -11.30
CA THR A 85 5.86 0.05 -10.15
C THR A 85 4.49 -0.50 -10.54
N VAL A 86 4.02 -1.50 -9.81
CA VAL A 86 2.68 -2.09 -9.97
C VAL A 86 1.74 -1.58 -8.87
N THR A 87 2.25 -1.47 -7.64
CA THR A 87 1.48 -1.08 -6.46
C THR A 87 1.64 0.40 -6.13
N ASP A 88 0.60 1.00 -5.56
CA ASP A 88 0.67 2.36 -5.03
C ASP A 88 1.72 2.48 -3.91
N TYR A 89 1.94 1.41 -3.15
CA TYR A 89 3.00 1.33 -2.15
C TYR A 89 4.37 1.57 -2.78
N ALA A 90 4.74 0.79 -3.80
CA ALA A 90 6.04 0.90 -4.44
C ALA A 90 6.22 2.29 -5.10
N ALA A 91 5.16 2.83 -5.71
CA ALA A 91 5.18 4.19 -6.26
C ALA A 91 5.50 5.25 -5.20
N ARG A 92 5.00 5.10 -3.98
CA ARG A 92 5.34 6.00 -2.85
C ARG A 92 6.69 5.68 -2.22
N ARG A 93 7.07 4.42 -2.21
CA ARG A 93 8.36 3.98 -1.65
C ARG A 93 9.54 4.48 -2.46
N VAL A 94 9.45 4.52 -3.80
CA VAL A 94 10.52 5.07 -4.66
C VAL A 94 10.72 6.58 -4.43
N GLU A 95 9.73 7.33 -3.96
CA GLU A 95 9.89 8.73 -3.55
C GLU A 95 10.86 8.92 -2.38
N THR A 96 11.18 7.85 -1.62
CA THR A 96 12.14 7.92 -0.52
C THR A 96 13.60 7.80 -0.98
N PHE A 97 13.83 7.45 -2.24
CA PHE A 97 15.16 7.46 -2.84
C PHE A 97 15.52 8.89 -3.30
N VAL A 98 16.03 9.66 -2.38
CA VAL A 98 16.46 11.05 -2.67
C VAL A 98 17.97 11.11 -2.87
N PRO A 99 18.47 11.93 -3.78
CA PRO A 99 19.89 12.09 -3.98
C PRO A 99 20.53 12.74 -2.75
N THR A 100 21.72 12.27 -2.40
CA THR A 100 22.44 12.70 -1.19
C THR A 100 23.95 12.56 -1.36
N GLY A 101 24.73 13.40 -0.68
CA GLY A 101 26.16 13.24 -0.53
C GLY A 101 26.58 12.21 0.54
N ALA A 102 25.62 11.62 1.29
CA ALA A 102 25.91 10.65 2.35
C ALA A 102 26.26 9.26 1.78
N GLU A 103 27.52 8.87 1.95
CA GLU A 103 28.05 7.60 1.43
C GLU A 103 27.29 6.37 1.94
N SER A 104 26.93 6.38 3.24
CA SER A 104 26.21 5.28 3.86
C SER A 104 24.85 5.04 3.21
N ARG A 105 24.11 6.10 2.86
CA ARG A 105 22.82 5.96 2.18
C ARG A 105 22.99 5.49 0.74
N ILE A 106 23.95 6.02 0.01
CA ILE A 106 24.26 5.58 -1.34
C ILE A 106 24.59 4.08 -1.35
N ALA A 107 25.41 3.62 -0.40
CA ALA A 107 25.80 2.21 -0.28
C ALA A 107 24.58 1.31 0.02
N GLU A 108 23.71 1.72 0.94
CA GLU A 108 22.49 0.99 1.30
C GLU A 108 21.55 0.80 0.08
N VAL A 109 21.30 1.86 -0.69
CA VAL A 109 20.45 1.76 -1.89
C VAL A 109 21.13 0.89 -2.96
N ARG A 110 22.45 0.97 -3.10
CA ARG A 110 23.21 0.10 -4.02
C ARG A 110 23.07 -1.40 -3.69
N GLU A 111 23.09 -1.74 -2.41
CA GLU A 111 22.83 -3.12 -2.00
C GLU A 111 21.42 -3.58 -2.40
N LEU A 112 20.42 -2.71 -2.26
CA LEU A 112 19.06 -2.98 -2.74
C LEU A 112 19.03 -3.19 -4.26
N VAL A 113 19.66 -2.31 -5.03
CA VAL A 113 19.76 -2.40 -6.50
C VAL A 113 20.48 -3.66 -6.93
N GLU A 114 21.57 -4.04 -6.26
CA GLU A 114 22.30 -5.28 -6.58
C GLU A 114 21.44 -6.53 -6.32
N ARG A 115 20.62 -6.53 -5.29
CA ARG A 115 19.63 -7.60 -5.05
C ARG A 115 18.56 -7.59 -6.15
N ALA A 116 18.01 -6.41 -6.48
CA ALA A 116 16.99 -6.23 -7.50
C ALA A 116 17.43 -6.77 -8.88
N ARG A 117 18.64 -6.45 -9.33
CA ARG A 117 19.20 -6.89 -10.62
C ARG A 117 19.42 -8.39 -10.76
N ARG A 118 19.42 -9.13 -9.65
CA ARG A 118 19.50 -10.61 -9.65
C ARG A 118 18.12 -11.26 -9.76
N ARG A 119 17.05 -10.47 -9.74
CA ARG A 119 15.69 -10.98 -9.81
C ARG A 119 15.25 -11.18 -11.24
N GLU A 120 14.55 -12.27 -11.47
CA GLU A 120 13.88 -12.51 -12.74
C GLU A 120 12.59 -11.68 -12.78
N ILE A 121 12.38 -10.98 -13.89
CA ILE A 121 11.16 -10.21 -14.13
C ILE A 121 10.15 -11.18 -14.74
N ASP A 122 9.28 -11.74 -13.89
CA ASP A 122 8.24 -12.68 -14.32
C ASP A 122 6.87 -12.00 -14.37
N GLY A 123 6.15 -12.20 -15.48
CA GLY A 123 4.81 -11.66 -15.70
C GLY A 123 3.80 -12.15 -14.67
N ALA A 124 3.88 -13.42 -14.21
CA ALA A 124 2.97 -13.96 -13.22
C ALA A 124 3.13 -13.29 -11.84
N THR A 125 4.35 -12.91 -11.49
CA THR A 125 4.64 -12.12 -10.27
C THR A 125 4.07 -10.71 -10.38
N LEU A 126 4.23 -10.04 -11.55
CA LEU A 126 3.65 -8.71 -11.76
C LEU A 126 2.12 -8.73 -11.73
N ASP A 127 1.50 -9.73 -12.32
CA ASP A 127 0.03 -9.91 -12.27
C ASP A 127 -0.47 -10.15 -10.84
N ALA A 128 0.28 -10.92 -10.03
CA ALA A 128 -0.06 -11.17 -8.63
C ALA A 128 0.08 -9.91 -7.76
N LEU A 129 1.09 -9.07 -8.04
CA LEU A 129 1.32 -7.80 -7.33
C LEU A 129 0.18 -6.80 -7.51
N ALA A 130 -0.53 -6.83 -8.64
CA ALA A 130 -1.62 -5.89 -8.93
C ALA A 130 -2.76 -5.92 -7.90
N ASP A 131 -2.93 -7.03 -7.20
CA ASP A 131 -3.95 -7.23 -6.18
C ASP A 131 -3.39 -7.10 -4.74
N VAL A 132 -2.10 -6.77 -4.57
CA VAL A 132 -1.48 -6.61 -3.25
C VAL A 132 -1.64 -5.17 -2.76
N GLU A 133 -2.36 -5.00 -1.68
CA GLU A 133 -2.52 -3.72 -0.99
C GLU A 133 -1.93 -3.81 0.44
N PRO A 134 -1.47 -2.69 1.02
CA PRO A 134 -1.12 -2.64 2.43
C PRO A 134 -2.27 -3.08 3.31
N LEU A 135 -1.99 -3.87 4.35
CA LEU A 135 -3.03 -4.34 5.26
C LEU A 135 -3.68 -3.16 5.99
N ALA A 136 -5.01 -3.19 6.07
CA ALA A 136 -5.82 -2.18 6.71
C ALA A 136 -6.51 -2.72 7.97
N GLU A 137 -6.61 -1.90 9.01
CA GLU A 137 -7.42 -2.23 10.17
C GLU A 137 -8.90 -1.90 9.85
N PRO A 138 -9.80 -2.89 9.93
CA PRO A 138 -11.21 -2.64 9.69
C PRO A 138 -11.82 -1.81 10.84
N PRO A 139 -12.91 -1.07 10.58
CA PRO A 139 -13.61 -0.36 11.64
C PRO A 139 -14.17 -1.35 12.67
N ALA A 140 -14.13 -0.96 13.95
CA ALA A 140 -14.63 -1.78 15.04
C ALA A 140 -16.13 -2.11 14.85
N THR A 141 -16.45 -3.40 14.76
CA THR A 141 -17.82 -3.89 14.61
C THR A 141 -18.43 -4.14 15.98
N ARG A 142 -19.59 -3.51 16.27
CA ARG A 142 -20.23 -3.62 17.58
C ARG A 142 -20.81 -5.01 17.83
N VAL A 143 -20.33 -5.67 18.86
CA VAL A 143 -20.81 -6.96 19.36
C VAL A 143 -21.86 -6.70 20.44
N ARG A 144 -23.07 -7.27 20.29
CA ARG A 144 -24.23 -6.96 21.16
C ARG A 144 -24.56 -8.07 22.16
N ASP A 145 -24.05 -9.25 21.97
CA ASP A 145 -24.31 -10.42 22.81
C ASP A 145 -23.37 -10.51 24.02
N ARG A 146 -22.33 -9.68 24.05
CA ARG A 146 -21.33 -9.60 25.13
C ARG A 146 -21.18 -8.19 25.67
N CYS A 147 -20.76 -8.09 26.94
CA CYS A 147 -20.36 -6.83 27.56
C CYS A 147 -19.16 -7.03 28.50
N LEU A 148 -18.46 -5.94 28.76
CA LEU A 148 -17.48 -5.86 29.83
C LEU A 148 -18.16 -5.32 31.08
N ALA A 149 -17.78 -5.82 32.26
CA ALA A 149 -18.26 -5.34 33.54
C ALA A 149 -17.09 -4.97 34.44
N THR A 150 -17.14 -3.79 35.07
CA THR A 150 -16.12 -3.32 36.02
C THR A 150 -16.76 -2.61 37.21
N THR A 151 -16.07 -2.57 38.35
CA THR A 151 -16.48 -1.77 39.52
C THR A 151 -15.87 -0.37 39.52
N ASP A 152 -14.90 -0.10 38.62
CA ASP A 152 -14.07 1.10 38.59
C ASP A 152 -14.36 1.99 37.38
N ALA A 153 -14.58 3.29 37.64
CA ALA A 153 -14.81 4.27 36.59
C ALA A 153 -13.56 4.60 35.76
N GLU A 154 -12.34 4.49 36.30
CA GLU A 154 -11.11 4.66 35.52
C GLU A 154 -10.95 3.49 34.55
N ARG A 155 -11.18 2.27 35.02
CA ARG A 155 -11.12 1.06 34.22
C ARG A 155 -12.23 1.00 33.17
N TYR A 156 -13.36 1.66 33.41
CA TYR A 156 -14.42 1.85 32.39
C TYR A 156 -13.89 2.61 31.17
N ALA A 157 -13.16 3.71 31.39
CA ALA A 157 -12.62 4.52 30.30
C ALA A 157 -11.57 3.72 29.51
N GLU A 158 -10.63 3.06 30.21
CA GLU A 158 -9.62 2.20 29.63
C GLU A 158 -10.24 1.07 28.81
N ALA A 159 -11.25 0.38 29.35
CA ALA A 159 -11.96 -0.70 28.66
C ALA A 159 -12.72 -0.23 27.42
N SER A 160 -13.32 0.96 27.49
CA SER A 160 -14.05 1.54 26.34
C SER A 160 -13.11 1.95 25.19
N ASP A 161 -11.89 2.35 25.50
CA ASP A 161 -10.88 2.69 24.51
C ASP A 161 -10.21 1.43 23.95
N ALA A 162 -9.87 0.45 24.79
CA ALA A 162 -9.21 -0.79 24.38
C ALA A 162 -10.14 -1.74 23.59
N ILE A 163 -11.42 -1.80 23.96
CA ILE A 163 -12.40 -2.72 23.36
C ILE A 163 -13.69 -1.96 22.98
N PRO A 164 -13.64 -1.11 21.96
CA PRO A 164 -14.80 -0.30 21.51
C PRO A 164 -15.94 -1.13 20.93
N GLU A 165 -15.71 -2.40 20.60
CA GLU A 165 -16.73 -3.33 20.08
C GLU A 165 -17.77 -3.71 21.12
N LEU A 166 -17.42 -3.71 22.40
CA LEU A 166 -18.28 -4.11 23.50
C LEU A 166 -18.85 -2.92 24.27
N SER A 167 -20.02 -3.11 24.86
CA SER A 167 -20.51 -2.20 25.90
C SER A 167 -19.77 -2.46 27.19
N VAL A 168 -19.34 -1.39 27.87
CA VAL A 168 -18.77 -1.47 29.22
C VAL A 168 -19.82 -1.03 30.22
N GLU A 169 -20.05 -1.79 31.28
CA GLU A 169 -21.04 -1.54 32.30
C GLU A 169 -20.35 -1.45 33.68
N VAL A 170 -20.73 -0.44 34.45
CA VAL A 170 -20.24 -0.32 35.83
C VAL A 170 -21.22 -1.02 36.77
N VAL A 171 -20.72 -1.95 37.57
CA VAL A 171 -21.52 -2.75 38.52
C VAL A 171 -20.88 -2.72 39.90
N ASP A 172 -21.68 -2.50 40.93
CA ASP A 172 -21.17 -2.39 42.32
C ASP A 172 -21.01 -3.72 43.01
N ASP A 173 -21.80 -4.74 42.64
CA ASP A 173 -21.86 -6.02 43.31
C ASP A 173 -22.29 -7.21 42.41
N ALA A 174 -22.35 -8.40 43.01
CA ALA A 174 -22.79 -9.64 42.38
C ALA A 174 -24.25 -9.58 41.83
N ARG A 175 -25.09 -8.72 42.38
CA ARG A 175 -26.46 -8.56 41.91
C ARG A 175 -26.50 -7.79 40.60
N GLY A 176 -25.72 -6.71 40.46
CA GLY A 176 -25.54 -6.01 39.21
C GLY A 176 -25.01 -6.93 38.13
N LEU A 177 -24.01 -7.76 38.46
CA LEU A 177 -23.43 -8.74 37.55
C LEU A 177 -24.49 -9.77 37.09
N ALA A 178 -25.36 -10.26 38.01
CA ALA A 178 -26.45 -11.18 37.67
C ALA A 178 -27.55 -10.53 36.80
N GLU A 179 -27.75 -9.23 36.91
CA GLU A 179 -28.69 -8.49 36.04
C GLU A 179 -28.11 -8.37 34.61
N LEU A 180 -26.82 -8.11 34.47
CA LEU A 180 -26.13 -8.11 33.18
C LEU A 180 -26.16 -9.50 32.50
N ALA A 181 -25.91 -10.56 33.26
CA ALA A 181 -25.94 -11.94 32.76
C ALA A 181 -27.31 -12.41 32.25
N ARG A 182 -28.38 -11.66 32.54
CA ARG A 182 -29.71 -11.87 31.93
C ARG A 182 -29.92 -11.11 30.63
N SER A 183 -29.15 -10.02 30.45
CA SER A 183 -29.29 -9.13 29.30
C SER A 183 -28.29 -9.45 28.19
N TYR A 184 -27.15 -10.02 28.53
CA TYR A 184 -26.09 -10.41 27.62
C TYR A 184 -25.85 -11.92 27.67
N ALA A 185 -25.49 -12.53 26.55
CA ALA A 185 -25.16 -13.96 26.51
C ALA A 185 -23.89 -14.27 27.28
N THR A 186 -22.90 -13.38 27.25
CA THR A 186 -21.65 -13.48 28.04
C THR A 186 -21.31 -12.13 28.66
N VAL A 187 -20.93 -12.15 29.94
CA VAL A 187 -20.40 -11.00 30.68
C VAL A 187 -18.94 -11.27 31.03
N VAL A 188 -18.04 -10.39 30.61
CA VAL A 188 -16.62 -10.47 30.96
C VAL A 188 -16.35 -9.47 32.07
N ALA A 189 -16.17 -9.97 33.28
CA ALA A 189 -15.86 -9.16 34.46
C ALA A 189 -14.33 -8.89 34.53
N LEU A 190 -13.96 -7.62 34.56
CA LEU A 190 -12.57 -7.18 34.59
C LEU A 190 -11.94 -7.21 35.98
N ASP A 191 -12.75 -7.28 37.03
CA ASP A 191 -12.30 -7.19 38.42
C ASP A 191 -12.17 -8.58 39.08
N GLU A 192 -11.05 -8.85 39.71
CA GLU A 192 -10.81 -10.08 40.49
C GLU A 192 -11.81 -10.25 41.64
N SER A 193 -12.43 -9.16 42.10
CA SER A 193 -13.43 -9.19 43.16
C SER A 193 -14.66 -10.06 42.82
N PHE A 194 -14.90 -10.31 41.55
CA PHE A 194 -15.96 -11.18 41.09
C PHE A 194 -15.54 -12.66 40.97
N ALA A 195 -14.29 -12.99 41.24
CA ALA A 195 -13.82 -14.37 41.17
C ALA A 195 -14.55 -15.26 42.20
N GLY A 196 -15.17 -16.34 41.73
CA GLY A 196 -15.94 -17.27 42.57
C GLY A 196 -17.37 -16.82 42.91
N VAL A 197 -17.85 -15.75 42.35
CA VAL A 197 -19.26 -15.31 42.45
C VAL A 197 -20.12 -16.26 41.61
N ASP A 198 -21.09 -16.93 42.26
CA ASP A 198 -22.04 -17.82 41.60
C ASP A 198 -23.27 -17.02 41.12
N VAL A 199 -23.38 -16.82 39.83
CA VAL A 199 -24.52 -16.15 39.15
C VAL A 199 -25.04 -17.03 38.05
N ALA A 200 -26.34 -16.98 37.83
CA ALA A 200 -26.95 -17.67 36.68
C ALA A 200 -26.60 -16.92 35.37
N GLY A 201 -25.91 -17.60 34.46
CA GLY A 201 -25.49 -17.05 33.17
C GLY A 201 -23.99 -17.32 32.90
N ASP A 202 -23.51 -16.97 31.70
CA ASP A 202 -22.08 -17.08 31.34
C ASP A 202 -21.33 -15.81 31.79
N VAL A 203 -20.73 -15.89 32.97
CA VAL A 203 -19.89 -14.82 33.52
C VAL A 203 -18.45 -15.31 33.62
N ARG A 204 -17.56 -14.61 32.95
CA ARG A 204 -16.12 -14.93 32.89
C ARG A 204 -15.32 -13.82 33.55
N VAL A 205 -14.56 -14.16 34.58
CA VAL A 205 -13.68 -13.18 35.24
C VAL A 205 -12.32 -13.20 34.55
N ARG A 206 -12.01 -12.11 33.85
CA ARG A 206 -10.78 -11.94 33.07
C ARG A 206 -10.15 -10.57 33.36
N PRO A 207 -9.36 -10.46 34.43
CA PRO A 207 -8.67 -9.21 34.77
C PRO A 207 -7.67 -8.73 33.71
N ASP A 208 -7.17 -9.67 32.94
CA ASP A 208 -6.22 -9.53 31.83
C ASP A 208 -6.87 -9.28 30.46
N ALA A 209 -8.19 -9.12 30.41
CA ALA A 209 -8.96 -9.00 29.17
C ALA A 209 -8.53 -7.82 28.29
N LEU A 210 -8.07 -6.72 28.89
CA LEU A 210 -7.62 -5.53 28.18
C LEU A 210 -6.23 -5.73 27.54
N ASP A 211 -5.41 -6.60 28.10
CA ASP A 211 -4.10 -6.97 27.53
C ASP A 211 -4.26 -7.94 26.34
N HIS A 212 -5.38 -8.68 26.31
CA HIS A 212 -5.66 -9.71 25.29
C HIS A 212 -7.05 -9.52 24.63
N PRO A 213 -7.31 -8.40 23.99
CA PRO A 213 -8.63 -8.06 23.44
C PRO A 213 -9.13 -9.06 22.39
N ALA A 214 -8.25 -9.70 21.62
CA ALA A 214 -8.62 -10.71 20.62
C ALA A 214 -9.25 -11.98 21.22
N GLU A 215 -8.91 -12.34 22.48
CA GLU A 215 -9.52 -13.47 23.19
C GLU A 215 -10.93 -13.13 23.69
N VAL A 216 -11.22 -11.85 23.90
CA VAL A 216 -12.52 -11.35 24.35
C VAL A 216 -13.44 -11.06 23.16
N VAL A 217 -12.86 -10.51 22.10
CA VAL A 217 -13.56 -10.15 20.84
C VAL A 217 -12.85 -10.82 19.66
N PRO A 218 -13.04 -12.15 19.47
CA PRO A 218 -12.48 -12.84 18.32
C PRO A 218 -12.92 -12.21 16.99
N GLU A 219 -14.08 -11.57 16.95
CA GLU A 219 -14.60 -10.86 15.77
C GLU A 219 -13.65 -9.79 15.24
N ARG A 220 -12.86 -9.13 16.11
CA ARG A 220 -11.84 -8.15 15.68
C ARG A 220 -10.82 -8.78 14.73
N LEU A 221 -10.29 -9.94 15.12
CA LEU A 221 -9.29 -10.66 14.35
C LEU A 221 -9.90 -11.25 13.07
N LEU A 222 -11.10 -11.84 13.18
CA LEU A 222 -11.80 -12.40 12.03
C LEU A 222 -12.12 -11.32 10.99
N ALA A 223 -12.59 -10.14 11.43
CA ALA A 223 -12.84 -9.00 10.56
C ALA A 223 -11.57 -8.49 9.87
N PHE A 224 -10.42 -8.48 10.59
CA PHE A 224 -9.14 -8.13 10.01
C PHE A 224 -8.76 -9.06 8.85
N PHE A 225 -8.83 -10.37 9.05
CA PHE A 225 -8.50 -11.35 8.00
C PHE A 225 -9.50 -11.34 6.84
N ALA A 226 -10.78 -11.14 7.12
CA ALA A 226 -11.82 -11.00 6.09
C ALA A 226 -11.57 -9.76 5.22
N ALA A 227 -11.35 -8.60 5.84
CA ALA A 227 -11.11 -7.34 5.12
C ALA A 227 -9.84 -7.36 4.26
N ASN A 228 -8.81 -8.10 4.68
CA ASN A 228 -7.52 -8.20 3.99
C ASN A 228 -7.37 -9.46 3.14
N ARG A 229 -8.41 -10.29 3.02
CA ARG A 229 -8.37 -11.60 2.34
C ARG A 229 -7.74 -11.53 0.95
N GLY A 230 -8.17 -10.56 0.13
CA GLY A 230 -7.66 -10.38 -1.23
C GLY A 230 -6.17 -10.14 -1.27
N SER A 231 -5.69 -9.19 -0.48
CA SER A 231 -4.28 -8.82 -0.39
C SER A 231 -3.42 -9.97 0.16
N LEU A 232 -3.91 -10.71 1.18
CA LEU A 232 -3.21 -11.87 1.75
C LEU A 232 -3.03 -13.00 0.73
N LEU A 233 -4.09 -13.33 -0.02
CA LEU A 233 -4.02 -14.35 -1.08
C LEU A 233 -3.14 -13.90 -2.25
N ALA A 234 -3.18 -12.63 -2.62
CA ALA A 234 -2.31 -12.06 -3.64
C ALA A 234 -0.84 -12.08 -3.20
N ALA A 235 -0.53 -11.66 -1.97
CA ALA A 235 0.82 -11.71 -1.41
C ALA A 235 1.36 -13.15 -1.33
N ALA A 236 0.53 -14.12 -0.92
CA ALA A 236 0.89 -15.54 -0.94
C ALA A 236 1.27 -16.00 -2.35
N ARG A 237 0.52 -15.57 -3.38
CA ARG A 237 0.82 -15.86 -4.78
C ARG A 237 2.13 -15.23 -5.24
N VAL A 238 2.42 -13.98 -4.82
CA VAL A 238 3.71 -13.31 -5.10
C VAL A 238 4.87 -14.13 -4.53
N HIS A 239 4.75 -14.63 -3.29
CA HIS A 239 5.80 -15.47 -2.69
C HIS A 239 6.04 -16.75 -3.50
N GLU A 240 4.98 -17.40 -3.98
CA GLU A 240 5.09 -18.62 -4.79
C GLU A 240 5.71 -18.34 -6.16
N THR A 241 5.21 -17.34 -6.90
CA THR A 241 5.69 -17.02 -8.25
C THR A 241 7.12 -16.48 -8.25
N ALA A 242 7.45 -15.62 -7.28
CA ALA A 242 8.78 -15.05 -7.13
C ALA A 242 9.79 -15.99 -6.42
N GLY A 243 9.37 -17.20 -6.00
CA GLY A 243 10.23 -18.15 -5.29
C GLY A 243 10.78 -17.59 -3.97
N MET A 244 9.95 -16.81 -3.23
CA MET A 244 10.31 -16.26 -1.94
C MET A 244 10.00 -17.26 -0.83
N ASP A 245 10.80 -17.24 0.24
CA ASP A 245 10.52 -18.02 1.44
C ASP A 245 9.41 -17.31 2.25
N PRO A 246 8.22 -17.91 2.41
CA PRO A 246 7.12 -17.24 3.09
C PRO A 246 7.31 -17.27 4.61
N PRO A 247 6.92 -16.21 5.35
CA PRO A 247 7.05 -16.14 6.80
C PRO A 247 6.06 -17.04 7.56
N CYS A 248 5.07 -17.63 6.86
CA CYS A 248 4.08 -18.56 7.42
C CYS A 248 3.75 -19.68 6.42
N ASP A 249 3.03 -20.69 6.93
CA ASP A 249 2.47 -21.75 6.10
C ASP A 249 1.32 -21.19 5.25
N LEU A 250 1.53 -21.13 3.92
CA LEU A 250 0.56 -20.57 2.98
C LEU A 250 -0.68 -21.44 2.81
N ASP A 251 -0.56 -22.75 2.96
CA ASP A 251 -1.70 -23.66 2.86
C ASP A 251 -2.59 -23.51 4.11
N ALA A 252 -1.98 -23.43 5.30
CA ALA A 252 -2.70 -23.15 6.54
C ALA A 252 -3.41 -21.78 6.50
N LEU A 253 -2.77 -20.76 5.92
CA LEU A 253 -3.40 -19.45 5.72
C LEU A 253 -4.62 -19.54 4.80
N ARG A 254 -4.52 -20.22 3.67
CA ARG A 254 -5.63 -20.42 2.73
C ARG A 254 -6.78 -21.17 3.36
N ASP A 255 -6.49 -22.29 4.01
CA ASP A 255 -7.49 -23.10 4.70
C ASP A 255 -8.25 -22.30 5.77
N ALA A 256 -7.54 -21.43 6.51
CA ALA A 256 -8.17 -20.57 7.50
C ALA A 256 -9.02 -19.47 6.85
N LEU A 257 -8.55 -18.86 5.78
CA LEU A 257 -9.31 -17.85 5.03
C LEU A 257 -10.54 -18.44 4.33
N ASP A 258 -10.49 -19.68 3.84
CA ASP A 258 -11.64 -20.33 3.21
C ASP A 258 -12.77 -20.67 4.20
N ARG A 259 -12.47 -20.67 5.49
CA ARG A 259 -13.45 -20.84 6.59
C ARG A 259 -14.08 -19.52 7.03
N LEU A 260 -13.77 -18.39 6.39
CA LEU A 260 -14.38 -17.08 6.63
C LEU A 260 -15.21 -16.63 5.43
N ASP A 261 -16.31 -15.92 5.68
CA ASP A 261 -16.96 -15.10 4.66
C ASP A 261 -16.40 -13.66 4.64
N ASP A 262 -16.94 -12.83 3.77
CA ASP A 262 -16.51 -11.43 3.60
C ASP A 262 -16.82 -10.55 4.83
N ASP A 263 -17.75 -10.97 5.68
CA ASP A 263 -18.13 -10.28 6.91
C ASP A 263 -17.34 -10.78 8.15
N GLY A 264 -16.44 -11.75 7.97
CA GLY A 264 -15.67 -12.37 9.06
C GLY A 264 -16.47 -13.38 9.87
N THR A 265 -17.53 -13.94 9.30
CA THR A 265 -18.32 -15.02 9.90
C THR A 265 -17.73 -16.38 9.48
N PRO A 266 -17.56 -17.34 10.41
CA PRO A 266 -17.12 -18.67 10.04
C PRO A 266 -18.14 -19.40 9.15
N VAL A 267 -17.67 -20.04 8.07
CA VAL A 267 -18.46 -20.78 7.09
C VAL A 267 -17.92 -22.20 6.89
N GLY A 268 -18.69 -23.06 6.22
CA GLY A 268 -18.27 -24.43 5.85
C GLY A 268 -18.34 -25.42 7.01
N ASP A 269 -19.16 -25.17 8.05
CA ASP A 269 -19.42 -26.11 9.13
C ASP A 269 -20.82 -26.71 8.97
N ASP A 270 -20.87 -28.00 8.64
CA ASP A 270 -22.10 -28.73 8.38
C ASP A 270 -23.13 -28.66 9.53
N GLU A 271 -22.64 -28.61 10.78
CA GLU A 271 -23.51 -28.54 11.96
C GLU A 271 -24.09 -27.12 12.13
N LEU A 272 -23.32 -26.07 11.90
CA LEU A 272 -23.82 -24.70 11.93
C LEU A 272 -24.86 -24.47 10.83
N ASP A 273 -24.60 -24.98 9.62
CA ASP A 273 -25.49 -24.86 8.47
C ASP A 273 -26.80 -25.61 8.73
N ARG A 274 -26.73 -26.82 9.30
CA ARG A 274 -27.91 -27.61 9.73
C ARG A 274 -28.74 -26.83 10.73
N LEU A 275 -28.11 -26.31 11.80
CA LEU A 275 -28.82 -25.58 12.84
C LEU A 275 -29.43 -24.27 12.31
N THR A 276 -28.74 -23.58 11.41
CA THR A 276 -29.23 -22.36 10.78
C THR A 276 -30.49 -22.68 9.94
N THR A 277 -30.42 -23.69 9.09
CA THR A 277 -31.55 -24.15 8.29
C THR A 277 -32.72 -24.58 9.19
N ALA A 278 -32.44 -25.34 10.27
CA ALA A 278 -33.46 -25.75 11.20
C ALA A 278 -34.16 -24.59 11.91
N VAL A 279 -33.45 -23.51 12.25
CA VAL A 279 -34.06 -22.31 12.84
C VAL A 279 -34.93 -21.56 11.83
N ASP A 280 -34.43 -21.39 10.60
CA ASP A 280 -35.09 -20.59 9.57
C ASP A 280 -36.33 -21.27 9.01
N ASP A 281 -36.28 -22.59 8.80
CA ASP A 281 -37.35 -23.39 8.21
C ASP A 281 -38.31 -23.99 9.23
N LEU A 282 -38.11 -23.80 10.55
CA LEU A 282 -38.90 -24.42 11.61
C LEU A 282 -40.41 -24.23 11.42
N ASP A 283 -40.86 -23.01 11.15
CA ASP A 283 -42.29 -22.71 11.01
C ASP A 283 -42.91 -23.41 9.79
N ALA A 284 -42.19 -23.46 8.69
CA ALA A 284 -42.60 -24.12 7.46
C ALA A 284 -42.66 -25.65 7.66
N ALA A 285 -41.63 -26.22 8.31
CA ALA A 285 -41.54 -27.63 8.60
C ALA A 285 -42.65 -28.09 9.56
N VAL A 286 -42.91 -27.33 10.63
CA VAL A 286 -44.01 -27.60 11.56
C VAL A 286 -45.36 -27.53 10.84
N GLY A 287 -45.59 -26.51 10.00
CA GLY A 287 -46.85 -26.41 9.22
C GLY A 287 -47.03 -27.55 8.22
N THR A 288 -45.93 -28.03 7.62
CA THR A 288 -45.97 -29.21 6.72
C THR A 288 -46.25 -30.50 7.50
N ALA A 289 -45.59 -30.69 8.65
CA ALA A 289 -45.81 -31.83 9.52
C ALA A 289 -47.29 -31.91 10.01
N GLU A 290 -47.85 -30.75 10.39
CA GLU A 290 -49.26 -30.62 10.76
C GLU A 290 -50.18 -31.03 9.59
N SER A 291 -49.84 -30.61 8.37
CA SER A 291 -50.59 -31.01 7.16
C SER A 291 -50.49 -32.51 6.90
N VAL A 292 -49.29 -33.10 7.04
CA VAL A 292 -49.07 -34.56 6.86
C VAL A 292 -49.95 -35.38 7.82
N ALA A 293 -50.01 -34.99 9.10
CA ALA A 293 -50.87 -35.63 10.07
C ALA A 293 -52.37 -35.55 9.69
N ASN A 294 -52.81 -34.34 9.36
CA ASN A 294 -54.20 -34.08 9.03
C ASN A 294 -54.65 -34.74 7.71
N ASP A 295 -53.77 -34.83 6.72
CA ASP A 295 -54.06 -35.53 5.46
C ASP A 295 -54.15 -37.03 5.68
N HIS A 296 -53.30 -37.62 6.52
CA HIS A 296 -53.43 -39.02 6.93
C HIS A 296 -54.77 -39.31 7.61
N LEU A 297 -55.18 -38.49 8.57
CA LEU A 297 -56.46 -38.65 9.23
C LEU A 297 -57.62 -38.47 8.27
N ARG A 298 -57.59 -37.54 7.34
CA ARG A 298 -58.60 -37.33 6.29
C ARG A 298 -58.69 -38.53 5.37
N GLU A 299 -57.58 -39.14 5.00
CA GLU A 299 -57.56 -40.37 4.17
C GLU A 299 -58.20 -41.54 4.90
N VAL A 300 -57.76 -41.76 6.15
CA VAL A 300 -58.34 -42.82 7.00
C VAL A 300 -59.84 -42.64 7.23
N ILE A 301 -60.34 -41.42 7.48
CA ILE A 301 -61.76 -41.12 7.64
C ILE A 301 -62.53 -41.39 6.35
N ARG A 302 -61.95 -41.17 5.18
CA ARG A 302 -62.58 -41.48 3.88
C ARG A 302 -62.66 -43.00 3.59
N GLU A 303 -61.65 -43.76 4.03
CA GLU A 303 -61.56 -45.19 3.77
C GLU A 303 -62.37 -46.07 4.77
N ARG A 304 -62.58 -45.57 6.00
CA ARG A 304 -63.33 -46.23 7.02
C ARG A 304 -64.83 -45.85 6.92
N ASP A 305 -65.70 -46.86 6.73
CA ASP A 305 -67.14 -46.74 7.00
C ASP A 305 -67.31 -46.57 8.53
N VAL A 306 -67.33 -45.32 9.02
CA VAL A 306 -67.56 -45.08 10.45
C VAL A 306 -69.01 -45.44 10.79
N THR A 307 -69.22 -46.61 11.33
CA THR A 307 -70.50 -47.06 11.81
C THR A 307 -70.74 -46.53 13.22
N ILE A 308 -71.56 -45.49 13.34
CA ILE A 308 -72.03 -44.98 14.66
C ILE A 308 -73.11 -45.94 15.21
N GLU A 309 -72.84 -46.54 16.36
CA GLU A 309 -73.85 -47.38 17.03
C GLU A 309 -75.05 -46.51 17.42
N GLY A 310 -76.27 -47.11 17.31
CA GLY A 310 -77.51 -46.37 17.52
C GLY A 310 -77.66 -45.75 18.91
N THR A 311 -76.98 -46.24 19.92
CA THR A 311 -76.89 -45.70 21.28
C THR A 311 -76.03 -44.41 21.31
N ASP A 312 -75.00 -44.34 20.55
CA ASP A 312 -74.11 -43.17 20.46
C ASP A 312 -74.75 -42.07 19.60
N PHE A 313 -75.52 -42.42 18.58
CA PHE A 313 -76.33 -41.49 17.81
C PHE A 313 -77.42 -40.82 18.66
N LEU A 314 -78.06 -41.54 19.58
CA LEU A 314 -79.05 -41.00 20.52
C LEU A 314 -78.40 -40.05 21.54
N SER A 315 -77.20 -40.36 22.02
CA SER A 315 -76.49 -39.49 22.93
C SER A 315 -75.98 -38.16 22.25
N LEU A 316 -75.67 -38.21 20.95
CA LEU A 316 -75.35 -37.06 20.11
C LEU A 316 -76.54 -36.10 19.96
N VAL A 317 -77.77 -36.68 19.85
CA VAL A 317 -79.03 -35.93 19.71
C VAL A 317 -79.53 -35.37 21.05
N GLU A 318 -79.37 -36.14 22.16
CA GLU A 318 -79.90 -35.73 23.48
C GLU A 318 -78.98 -34.89 24.34
N GLN A 319 -77.63 -35.01 24.20
CA GLN A 319 -76.69 -34.38 25.10
C GLN A 319 -75.73 -33.37 24.39
N GLY A 320 -75.92 -33.15 23.09
CA GLY A 320 -75.05 -32.24 22.36
C GLY A 320 -73.52 -32.65 22.44
N ALA A 321 -73.27 -33.97 22.55
CA ALA A 321 -71.94 -34.52 22.56
C ALA A 321 -71.21 -34.12 21.25
N ARG A 322 -70.05 -33.54 21.38
CA ARG A 322 -69.26 -33.10 20.23
C ARG A 322 -68.85 -34.30 19.38
N VAL A 323 -69.14 -34.24 18.08
CA VAL A 323 -68.68 -35.22 17.08
C VAL A 323 -67.18 -35.51 17.24
N ASP A 324 -66.46 -34.54 17.62
CA ASP A 324 -64.99 -34.58 17.89
C ASP A 324 -64.64 -35.65 18.96
N ALA A 325 -65.40 -35.76 20.05
CA ALA A 325 -65.14 -36.70 21.13
C ALA A 325 -65.36 -38.16 20.73
N LEU A 326 -66.36 -38.43 19.81
CA LEU A 326 -66.60 -39.76 19.26
C LEU A 326 -65.51 -40.14 18.25
N LEU A 327 -65.15 -39.21 17.36
CA LEU A 327 -64.05 -39.40 16.40
C LEU A 327 -62.74 -39.65 17.10
N SER A 328 -62.42 -38.90 18.16
CA SER A 328 -61.20 -39.06 18.94
C SER A 328 -61.06 -40.45 19.57
N ARG A 329 -62.18 -41.07 20.04
CA ARG A 329 -62.17 -42.42 20.63
C ARG A 329 -62.02 -43.50 19.59
N GLU A 330 -62.71 -43.38 18.47
CA GLU A 330 -62.72 -44.40 17.41
C GLU A 330 -61.48 -44.37 16.51
N LEU A 331 -60.81 -43.24 16.50
CA LEU A 331 -59.60 -43.00 15.72
C LEU A 331 -58.32 -42.84 16.58
N ALA A 332 -58.37 -43.19 17.87
CA ALA A 332 -57.22 -42.98 18.78
C ALA A 332 -55.91 -43.60 18.23
N ASP A 333 -55.96 -44.87 17.78
CA ASP A 333 -54.77 -45.54 17.21
C ASP A 333 -54.27 -44.87 15.91
N GLU A 334 -55.18 -44.30 15.11
CA GLU A 334 -54.79 -43.59 13.88
C GLU A 334 -54.32 -42.16 14.15
N PHE A 335 -54.85 -41.56 15.21
CA PHE A 335 -54.32 -40.29 15.71
C PHE A 335 -52.86 -40.44 16.16
N ASP A 336 -52.55 -41.45 16.98
CA ASP A 336 -51.19 -41.76 17.40
C ASP A 336 -50.26 -41.95 16.22
N ARG A 337 -50.69 -42.67 15.16
CA ARG A 337 -49.94 -42.85 13.92
C ARG A 337 -49.79 -41.56 13.13
N ALA A 338 -50.80 -40.69 13.10
CA ALA A 338 -50.73 -39.40 12.44
C ALA A 338 -49.73 -38.46 13.14
N VAL A 339 -49.78 -38.41 14.46
CA VAL A 339 -48.84 -37.64 15.28
C VAL A 339 -47.43 -38.17 15.12
N GLU A 340 -47.24 -39.50 15.14
CA GLU A 340 -45.94 -40.11 14.90
C GLU A 340 -45.38 -39.75 13.52
N LYS A 341 -46.22 -39.77 12.47
CA LYS A 341 -45.83 -39.31 11.12
C LYS A 341 -45.42 -37.84 11.10
N ALA A 342 -46.17 -36.96 11.78
CA ALA A 342 -45.83 -35.55 11.88
C ALA A 342 -44.47 -35.33 12.61
N ARG A 343 -44.28 -36.03 13.73
CA ARG A 343 -43.04 -35.99 14.53
C ARG A 343 -41.83 -36.44 13.71
N ASN A 344 -41.96 -37.61 13.05
CA ASN A 344 -40.88 -38.12 12.20
C ASN A 344 -40.62 -37.18 11.02
N HIS A 345 -41.66 -36.65 10.36
CA HIS A 345 -41.49 -35.70 9.28
C HIS A 345 -40.74 -34.43 9.74
N LEU A 346 -41.07 -33.88 10.91
CA LEU A 346 -40.40 -32.71 11.49
C LEU A 346 -38.92 -33.01 11.78
N VAL A 347 -38.64 -34.15 12.42
CA VAL A 347 -37.26 -34.57 12.73
C VAL A 347 -36.44 -34.79 11.47
N ASP A 348 -36.99 -35.50 10.48
CA ASP A 348 -36.27 -35.84 9.25
C ASP A 348 -36.05 -34.61 8.35
N SER A 349 -37.05 -33.72 8.23
CA SER A 349 -36.97 -32.54 7.36
C SER A 349 -35.98 -31.50 7.84
N LEU A 350 -35.79 -31.39 9.16
CA LEU A 350 -34.86 -30.42 9.78
C LEU A 350 -33.57 -31.07 10.33
N GLY A 351 -33.40 -32.39 10.16
CA GLY A 351 -32.24 -33.10 10.66
C GLY A 351 -32.08 -33.05 12.19
N LEU A 352 -33.21 -33.08 12.95
CA LEU A 352 -33.23 -32.92 14.40
C LEU A 352 -33.04 -34.26 15.15
N ALA A 353 -32.07 -35.07 14.74
CA ALA A 353 -31.82 -36.35 15.38
C ALA A 353 -31.38 -36.20 16.85
N ASP A 354 -30.56 -35.20 17.13
CA ASP A 354 -30.05 -34.90 18.47
C ASP A 354 -31.09 -34.16 19.34
N GLU A 355 -32.01 -33.41 18.73
CA GLU A 355 -33.06 -32.65 19.39
C GLU A 355 -34.43 -33.36 19.32
N ARG A 356 -34.44 -34.66 18.98
CA ARG A 356 -35.64 -35.47 18.76
C ARG A 356 -36.66 -35.33 19.90
N ASP A 357 -36.23 -35.45 21.15
CA ASP A 357 -37.08 -35.35 22.34
C ASP A 357 -37.84 -34.02 22.46
N LEU A 358 -37.26 -32.93 21.96
CA LEU A 358 -37.86 -31.59 21.95
C LEU A 358 -38.81 -31.46 20.74
N ALA A 359 -38.38 -31.93 19.57
CA ALA A 359 -39.15 -31.88 18.34
C ALA A 359 -40.45 -32.73 18.46
N GLU A 360 -40.41 -33.91 19.13
CA GLU A 360 -41.55 -34.75 19.37
C GLU A 360 -42.64 -34.09 20.20
N ARG A 361 -42.30 -33.17 21.09
CA ARG A 361 -43.26 -32.39 21.90
C ARG A 361 -44.02 -31.33 21.10
N ALA A 362 -43.60 -31.03 19.87
CA ALA A 362 -44.28 -30.06 19.01
C ALA A 362 -45.74 -30.49 18.68
N PHE A 363 -46.05 -31.78 18.84
CA PHE A 363 -47.40 -32.34 18.68
C PHE A 363 -47.77 -33.11 19.95
N GLY A 364 -48.89 -32.75 20.59
CA GLY A 364 -49.35 -33.37 21.83
C GLY A 364 -49.88 -34.81 21.61
N ASP A 365 -49.99 -35.58 22.74
CA ASP A 365 -50.53 -36.94 22.74
C ASP A 365 -52.06 -36.97 22.87
N ASP A 366 -52.70 -35.84 23.16
CA ASP A 366 -54.15 -35.75 23.28
C ASP A 366 -54.84 -35.80 21.91
N PRO A 367 -55.74 -36.76 21.65
CA PRO A 367 -56.37 -36.89 20.37
C PRO A 367 -57.32 -35.72 20.07
N THR A 368 -56.91 -34.85 19.19
CA THR A 368 -57.68 -33.70 18.67
C THR A 368 -57.83 -33.80 17.15
N PHE A 369 -58.98 -33.35 16.62
CA PHE A 369 -59.16 -33.23 15.18
C PHE A 369 -59.65 -31.82 14.84
N PRO A 370 -58.87 -31.09 13.98
CA PRO A 370 -57.57 -31.46 13.38
C PRO A 370 -56.46 -31.60 14.40
N VAL A 371 -55.35 -32.28 14.02
CA VAL A 371 -54.09 -32.25 14.78
C VAL A 371 -53.54 -30.83 14.77
N GLU A 372 -53.32 -30.30 15.93
CA GLU A 372 -52.76 -28.96 16.10
C GLU A 372 -51.38 -29.05 16.77
N ARG A 373 -50.51 -28.15 16.38
CA ARG A 373 -49.20 -27.99 17.00
C ARG A 373 -49.28 -27.38 18.41
N ASP A 374 -48.41 -27.81 19.31
CA ASP A 374 -48.21 -27.15 20.58
C ASP A 374 -47.31 -25.90 20.40
N SER A 375 -47.93 -24.74 20.40
CA SER A 375 -47.23 -23.46 20.18
C SER A 375 -46.16 -23.17 21.25
N GLU A 376 -46.35 -23.64 22.49
CA GLU A 376 -45.34 -23.46 23.55
C GLU A 376 -44.15 -24.38 23.35
N ALA A 377 -44.37 -25.64 22.99
CA ALA A 377 -43.31 -26.58 22.67
C ALA A 377 -42.52 -26.15 21.43
N VAL A 378 -43.18 -25.68 20.37
CA VAL A 378 -42.50 -25.11 19.18
C VAL A 378 -41.66 -23.88 19.54
N SER A 379 -42.16 -23.00 20.41
CA SER A 379 -41.40 -21.84 20.88
C SER A 379 -40.17 -22.24 21.70
N ARG A 380 -40.27 -23.27 22.52
CA ARG A 380 -39.12 -23.83 23.26
C ARG A 380 -38.12 -24.47 22.32
N LEU A 381 -38.56 -25.29 21.36
CA LEU A 381 -37.69 -25.89 20.36
C LEU A 381 -36.91 -24.81 19.58
N ARG A 382 -37.61 -23.75 19.16
CA ARG A 382 -36.95 -22.60 18.50
C ARG A 382 -35.87 -21.94 19.36
N THR A 383 -36.16 -21.77 20.66
CA THR A 383 -35.22 -21.15 21.59
C THR A 383 -33.97 -22.03 21.76
N GLU A 384 -34.15 -23.34 21.88
CA GLU A 384 -33.06 -24.30 22.02
C GLU A 384 -32.20 -24.40 20.73
N LEU A 385 -32.85 -24.44 19.54
CA LEU A 385 -32.15 -24.47 18.27
C LEU A 385 -31.33 -23.19 18.06
N LYS A 386 -31.90 -22.02 18.37
CA LYS A 386 -31.14 -20.75 18.34
C LYS A 386 -29.96 -20.79 19.29
N ALA A 387 -30.16 -21.23 20.53
CA ALA A 387 -29.08 -21.33 21.50
C ALA A 387 -27.98 -22.32 21.07
N ALA A 388 -28.36 -23.45 20.45
CA ALA A 388 -27.41 -24.42 19.92
C ALA A 388 -26.60 -23.82 18.75
N ARG A 389 -27.27 -23.18 17.78
CA ARG A 389 -26.63 -22.45 16.68
C ARG A 389 -25.65 -21.40 17.19
N ASP A 390 -26.09 -20.54 18.12
CA ASP A 390 -25.28 -19.44 18.63
C ASP A 390 -24.07 -19.97 19.41
N ARG A 391 -24.23 -21.06 20.18
CA ARG A 391 -23.10 -21.75 20.83
C ARG A 391 -22.11 -22.35 19.84
N ARG A 392 -22.59 -22.96 18.75
CA ARG A 392 -21.72 -23.51 17.69
C ARG A 392 -20.94 -22.40 16.99
N ALA A 393 -21.64 -21.34 16.58
CA ALA A 393 -21.02 -20.16 15.95
C ALA A 393 -19.95 -19.52 16.85
N ALA A 394 -20.23 -19.35 18.15
CA ALA A 394 -19.28 -18.79 19.09
C ALA A 394 -18.00 -19.66 19.25
N ARG A 395 -18.16 -20.99 19.27
CA ARG A 395 -17.00 -21.91 19.29
C ARG A 395 -16.16 -21.78 18.03
N LEU A 396 -16.79 -21.85 16.87
CA LEU A 396 -16.10 -21.72 15.58
C LEU A 396 -15.35 -20.40 15.46
N LYS A 397 -15.95 -19.29 15.90
CA LYS A 397 -15.27 -17.98 15.96
C LYS A 397 -14.04 -18.02 16.85
N THR A 398 -14.14 -18.61 18.04
CA THR A 398 -13.00 -18.68 18.97
C THR A 398 -11.89 -19.58 18.44
N ASP A 399 -12.24 -20.75 17.88
CA ASP A 399 -11.29 -21.71 17.36
C ASP A 399 -10.55 -21.11 16.13
N LEU A 400 -11.30 -20.51 15.20
CA LEU A 400 -10.73 -19.88 14.01
C LEU A 400 -9.88 -18.63 14.35
N ALA A 401 -10.33 -17.84 15.33
CA ALA A 401 -9.54 -16.71 15.80
C ALA A 401 -8.22 -17.14 16.49
N ALA A 402 -8.21 -18.29 17.13
CA ALA A 402 -6.97 -18.85 17.69
C ALA A 402 -6.01 -19.30 16.60
N ASP A 403 -6.51 -19.98 15.54
CA ASP A 403 -5.73 -20.38 14.37
C ASP A 403 -5.13 -19.15 13.65
N LEU A 404 -5.96 -18.14 13.39
CA LEU A 404 -5.57 -16.90 12.72
C LEU A 404 -4.69 -15.98 13.60
N GLY A 405 -4.83 -16.06 14.92
CA GLY A 405 -4.03 -15.29 15.87
C GLY A 405 -2.54 -15.57 15.75
N ALA A 406 -2.19 -16.83 15.52
CA ALA A 406 -0.80 -17.23 15.29
C ALA A 406 -0.22 -16.70 13.97
N LEU A 407 -1.08 -16.30 13.02
CA LEU A 407 -0.69 -15.78 11.70
C LEU A 407 -0.66 -14.25 11.65
N ARG A 408 -1.13 -13.52 12.70
CA ARG A 408 -1.30 -12.07 12.66
C ARG A 408 -0.01 -11.30 12.35
N GLU A 409 1.09 -11.61 13.05
CA GLU A 409 2.40 -11.00 12.78
C GLU A 409 3.01 -11.51 11.46
N PRO A 410 3.05 -12.84 11.18
CA PRO A 410 3.59 -13.34 9.92
C PRO A 410 2.92 -12.79 8.66
N VAL A 411 1.62 -12.50 8.66
CA VAL A 411 0.96 -11.94 7.47
C VAL A 411 1.33 -10.48 7.20
N ASP A 412 1.70 -9.70 8.21
CA ASP A 412 2.27 -8.37 8.00
C ASP A 412 3.61 -8.46 7.25
N ASP A 413 4.47 -9.39 7.64
CA ASP A 413 5.74 -9.65 6.96
C ASP A 413 5.52 -10.21 5.55
N LEU A 414 4.51 -11.07 5.35
CA LEU A 414 4.15 -11.63 4.06
C LEU A 414 3.80 -10.53 3.04
N VAL A 415 2.87 -9.66 3.42
CA VAL A 415 2.41 -8.57 2.54
C VAL A 415 3.51 -7.54 2.33
N ARG A 416 4.24 -7.17 3.38
CA ARG A 416 5.36 -6.23 3.27
C ARG A 416 6.45 -6.74 2.33
N ALA A 417 6.84 -8.01 2.44
CA ALA A 417 7.84 -8.60 1.56
C ALA A 417 7.37 -8.64 0.10
N ALA A 418 6.08 -8.87 -0.14
CA ALA A 418 5.50 -8.80 -1.49
C ALA A 418 5.53 -7.36 -2.04
N LEU A 419 5.18 -6.36 -1.23
CA LEU A 419 5.22 -4.95 -1.62
C LEU A 419 6.66 -4.45 -1.89
N GLU A 420 7.63 -4.83 -1.06
CA GLU A 420 9.06 -4.51 -1.29
C GLU A 420 9.61 -5.26 -2.53
N ARG A 421 9.05 -6.41 -2.88
CA ARG A 421 9.37 -7.09 -4.13
C ARG A 421 9.01 -6.24 -5.35
N ASP A 422 7.90 -5.52 -5.34
CA ASP A 422 7.54 -4.60 -6.42
C ASP A 422 8.57 -3.47 -6.57
N VAL A 423 9.08 -2.93 -5.46
CA VAL A 423 10.16 -1.93 -5.50
C VAL A 423 11.44 -2.52 -6.14
N GLU A 424 11.84 -3.75 -5.74
CA GLU A 424 12.99 -4.43 -6.37
C GLU A 424 12.76 -4.62 -7.88
N LEU A 425 11.56 -5.07 -8.28
CA LEU A 425 11.23 -5.29 -9.69
C LEU A 425 11.16 -3.97 -10.48
N ALA A 426 10.67 -2.88 -9.90
CA ALA A 426 10.66 -1.57 -10.53
C ALA A 426 12.09 -1.06 -10.80
N LEU A 427 13.01 -1.23 -9.85
CA LEU A 427 14.43 -0.89 -10.03
C LEU A 427 15.09 -1.78 -11.09
N ALA A 428 14.77 -3.07 -11.12
CA ALA A 428 15.30 -4.00 -12.12
C ALA A 428 14.79 -3.62 -13.53
N ARG A 429 13.49 -3.34 -13.69
CA ARG A 429 12.89 -2.90 -14.95
C ARG A 429 13.46 -1.58 -15.44
N PHE A 430 13.68 -0.62 -14.53
CA PHE A 430 14.35 0.63 -14.87
C PHE A 430 15.76 0.40 -15.42
N ALA A 431 16.51 -0.49 -14.76
CA ALA A 431 17.87 -0.80 -15.19
C ALA A 431 17.91 -1.54 -16.55
N ASP A 432 16.94 -2.41 -16.81
CA ASP A 432 16.83 -3.20 -18.04
C ASP A 432 16.33 -2.34 -19.20
N ASP A 433 15.25 -1.57 -19.01
CA ASP A 433 14.65 -0.72 -20.05
C ASP A 433 15.60 0.37 -20.58
N PHE A 434 16.56 0.79 -19.76
CA PHE A 434 17.50 1.87 -20.11
C PHE A 434 18.96 1.43 -20.15
N ASP A 435 19.23 0.13 -20.32
CA ASP A 435 20.58 -0.44 -20.40
C ASP A 435 21.55 0.12 -19.32
N CYS A 436 21.06 0.21 -18.07
CA CYS A 436 21.76 0.91 -17.01
C CYS A 436 22.93 0.12 -16.43
N THR A 437 24.00 0.84 -16.06
CA THR A 437 25.14 0.32 -15.30
C THR A 437 25.29 1.01 -13.95
N LEU A 438 25.91 0.35 -12.95
CA LEU A 438 26.20 1.00 -11.68
C LEU A 438 27.42 1.93 -11.84
N PRO A 439 27.28 3.25 -11.55
CA PRO A 439 28.38 4.19 -11.69
C PRO A 439 29.42 4.01 -10.58
N GLU A 440 30.67 4.32 -10.83
CA GLU A 440 31.65 4.56 -9.78
C GLU A 440 31.40 5.95 -9.16
N ILE A 441 31.22 6.03 -7.85
CA ILE A 441 30.96 7.31 -7.15
C ILE A 441 31.89 7.50 -5.96
N GLY A 442 32.46 8.71 -5.83
CA GLY A 442 33.35 9.06 -4.73
C GLY A 442 34.77 8.50 -4.85
N GLY A 443 35.46 8.32 -3.74
CA GLY A 443 36.86 7.92 -3.74
C GLY A 443 37.76 8.99 -4.38
N ASP A 444 38.63 8.59 -5.33
CA ASP A 444 39.55 9.49 -6.06
C ASP A 444 38.91 10.03 -7.36
N VAL A 445 37.63 9.83 -7.58
CA VAL A 445 36.90 10.34 -8.77
C VAL A 445 36.73 11.84 -8.65
N THR A 446 37.15 12.57 -9.68
CA THR A 446 36.94 14.02 -9.82
C THR A 446 36.07 14.31 -11.03
N GLY A 447 35.05 15.17 -10.86
CA GLY A 447 34.14 15.54 -11.91
C GLY A 447 33.14 14.46 -12.28
N VAL A 448 32.67 14.49 -13.53
CA VAL A 448 31.73 13.54 -14.10
C VAL A 448 32.24 13.02 -15.43
N ALA A 449 32.29 11.69 -15.59
CA ALA A 449 32.65 11.07 -16.84
C ALA A 449 31.58 10.01 -17.20
N VAL A 450 31.07 10.06 -18.43
CA VAL A 450 30.04 9.18 -18.97
C VAL A 450 30.52 8.66 -20.31
N GLU A 451 30.41 7.35 -20.51
CA GLU A 451 30.67 6.67 -21.79
C GLU A 451 29.38 5.98 -22.24
N GLY A 452 28.99 6.18 -23.48
CA GLY A 452 27.76 5.61 -24.04
C GLY A 452 26.48 6.11 -23.38
N GLY A 453 26.49 7.32 -22.78
CA GLY A 453 25.34 7.87 -22.04
C GLY A 453 24.17 8.18 -22.93
N ARG A 454 22.96 7.74 -22.57
CA ARG A 454 21.71 8.03 -23.25
C ARG A 454 20.69 8.57 -22.26
N SER A 455 20.04 9.70 -22.59
CA SER A 455 19.04 10.28 -21.70
C SER A 455 17.64 9.77 -22.02
N PRO A 456 16.95 9.06 -21.12
CA PRO A 456 15.55 8.67 -21.31
C PRO A 456 14.57 9.86 -21.16
N LEU A 457 15.07 11.06 -20.86
CA LEU A 457 14.26 12.27 -20.71
C LEU A 457 14.03 13.00 -22.04
N LEU A 458 14.59 12.49 -23.14
CA LEU A 458 14.38 13.04 -24.47
C LEU A 458 13.04 12.56 -25.03
N ASP A 459 12.37 13.42 -25.79
CA ASP A 459 11.08 13.11 -26.44
C ASP A 459 11.28 12.30 -27.74
N VAL A 460 12.01 11.17 -27.61
CA VAL A 460 12.25 10.17 -28.68
C VAL A 460 12.32 8.79 -28.02
N ALA A 461 12.14 7.74 -28.81
CA ALA A 461 12.31 6.38 -28.28
C ALA A 461 13.76 6.18 -27.80
N PHE A 462 13.93 5.50 -26.67
CA PHE A 462 15.26 5.34 -26.04
C PHE A 462 16.29 4.68 -26.96
N ASP A 463 15.88 3.72 -27.77
CA ASP A 463 16.72 3.05 -28.77
C ASP A 463 17.22 3.99 -29.88
N ASP A 464 16.50 5.09 -30.13
CA ASP A 464 16.86 6.11 -31.14
C ASP A 464 17.75 7.21 -30.55
N VAL A 465 18.02 7.21 -29.24
CA VAL A 465 18.91 8.18 -28.59
C VAL A 465 20.36 7.89 -28.95
N GLU A 466 21.01 8.84 -29.62
CA GLU A 466 22.44 8.75 -29.92
C GLU A 466 23.26 8.78 -28.61
N PRO A 467 24.20 7.82 -28.40
CA PRO A 467 25.02 7.78 -27.19
C PRO A 467 25.99 8.97 -27.13
N VAL A 468 26.28 9.43 -25.92
CA VAL A 468 27.17 10.56 -25.64
C VAL A 468 28.31 10.09 -24.75
N ASP A 469 29.54 10.35 -25.20
CA ASP A 469 30.75 10.23 -24.39
C ASP A 469 31.18 11.62 -23.95
N TYR A 470 31.28 11.88 -22.66
CA TYR A 470 31.74 13.13 -22.14
C TYR A 470 32.36 12.99 -20.75
N ALA A 471 33.56 13.62 -20.59
CA ALA A 471 34.24 13.69 -19.30
C ALA A 471 34.58 15.12 -19.00
N VAL A 472 34.19 15.60 -17.81
CA VAL A 472 34.43 16.98 -17.36
C VAL A 472 34.90 17.00 -15.91
N SER A 473 35.88 17.87 -15.62
CA SER A 473 36.33 18.15 -14.27
C SER A 473 36.78 19.62 -14.19
N GLY A 474 36.65 20.22 -13.00
CA GLY A 474 36.94 21.63 -12.81
C GLY A 474 35.97 22.54 -13.58
N VAL A 475 36.44 23.72 -14.00
CA VAL A 475 35.59 24.73 -14.66
C VAL A 475 35.74 24.67 -16.17
N THR A 476 34.67 24.42 -16.88
CA THR A 476 34.68 24.16 -18.33
C THR A 476 33.57 24.93 -19.05
N LEU A 477 33.89 25.53 -20.21
CA LEU A 477 32.93 26.09 -21.16
C LEU A 477 32.54 25.04 -22.20
N LEU A 478 31.25 24.85 -22.46
CA LEU A 478 30.76 24.00 -23.52
C LEU A 478 30.20 24.84 -24.68
N SER A 479 30.88 24.79 -25.81
CA SER A 479 30.55 25.51 -27.05
C SER A 479 29.87 24.59 -28.06
N GLY A 480 29.27 25.14 -29.11
CA GLY A 480 28.67 24.36 -30.20
C GLY A 480 27.46 25.02 -30.83
N VAL A 481 26.98 24.40 -31.90
CA VAL A 481 25.80 24.85 -32.66
C VAL A 481 24.52 24.79 -31.81
N ASN A 482 23.51 25.63 -32.12
CA ASN A 482 22.27 25.74 -31.34
C ASN A 482 21.45 24.41 -31.30
N SER A 483 21.51 23.59 -32.32
CA SER A 483 20.87 22.27 -32.39
C SER A 483 21.82 21.14 -32.03
N GLY A 484 22.96 21.44 -31.42
CA GLY A 484 24.04 20.50 -31.13
C GLY A 484 23.75 19.52 -29.98
N GLY A 485 22.77 19.83 -29.13
CA GLY A 485 22.46 19.02 -27.95
C GLY A 485 23.16 19.48 -26.66
N LYS A 486 23.62 20.74 -26.60
CA LYS A 486 24.28 21.30 -25.41
C LYS A 486 23.45 21.18 -24.13
N THR A 487 22.17 21.59 -24.20
CA THR A 487 21.21 21.44 -23.08
C THR A 487 20.99 19.97 -22.74
N SER A 488 20.84 19.10 -23.75
CA SER A 488 20.65 17.65 -23.54
C SER A 488 21.89 17.00 -22.87
N THR A 489 23.09 17.51 -23.15
CA THR A 489 24.33 17.08 -22.49
C THR A 489 24.31 17.50 -21.01
N LEU A 490 23.89 18.73 -20.68
CA LEU A 490 23.71 19.14 -19.28
C LEU A 490 22.64 18.32 -18.56
N ASP A 491 21.49 18.07 -19.23
CA ASP A 491 20.43 17.21 -18.68
C ASP A 491 20.95 15.80 -18.42
N LEU A 492 21.78 15.23 -19.30
CA LEU A 492 22.42 13.92 -19.09
C LEU A 492 23.38 13.92 -17.90
N LEU A 493 24.24 14.96 -17.76
CA LEU A 493 25.14 15.09 -16.61
C LEU A 493 24.36 15.22 -15.29
N ALA A 494 23.28 16.01 -15.28
CA ALA A 494 22.40 16.15 -14.13
C ALA A 494 21.72 14.82 -13.79
N LEU A 495 21.15 14.13 -14.79
CA LEU A 495 20.51 12.81 -14.63
C LEU A 495 21.48 11.79 -14.03
N VAL A 496 22.67 11.63 -14.62
CA VAL A 496 23.69 10.67 -14.16
C VAL A 496 24.13 11.00 -12.73
N THR A 497 24.32 12.29 -12.42
CA THR A 497 24.69 12.73 -11.07
C THR A 497 23.58 12.46 -10.06
N ILE A 498 22.33 12.76 -10.38
CA ILE A 498 21.17 12.50 -9.51
C ILE A 498 21.05 11.00 -9.25
N LEU A 499 21.03 10.16 -10.29
CA LEU A 499 20.91 8.71 -10.14
C LEU A 499 22.07 8.13 -9.32
N ALA A 500 23.31 8.55 -9.57
CA ALA A 500 24.49 8.10 -8.81
C ALA A 500 24.36 8.44 -7.31
N HIS A 501 23.88 9.67 -6.97
CA HIS A 501 23.67 10.12 -5.59
C HIS A 501 22.41 9.54 -4.94
N MET A 502 21.48 8.99 -5.73
CA MET A 502 20.41 8.13 -5.24
C MET A 502 20.88 6.68 -4.96
N GLY A 503 22.09 6.32 -5.39
CA GLY A 503 22.58 4.94 -5.34
C GLY A 503 22.05 4.05 -6.47
N LEU A 504 21.44 4.64 -7.49
CA LEU A 504 20.81 3.94 -8.60
C LEU A 504 21.76 3.75 -9.80
N PRO A 505 21.49 2.78 -10.68
CA PRO A 505 22.21 2.62 -11.92
C PRO A 505 21.88 3.75 -12.91
N VAL A 506 22.81 4.05 -13.80
CA VAL A 506 22.71 5.14 -14.77
C VAL A 506 22.62 4.61 -16.19
N PRO A 507 21.90 5.27 -17.12
CA PRO A 507 21.72 4.86 -18.50
C PRO A 507 22.97 5.17 -19.34
N ALA A 508 24.02 4.36 -19.15
CA ALA A 508 25.31 4.49 -19.80
C ALA A 508 26.07 3.17 -19.79
N ASP A 509 27.03 2.99 -20.72
CA ASP A 509 27.92 1.84 -20.73
C ASP A 509 28.87 1.87 -19.52
N SER A 510 29.36 3.04 -19.17
CA SER A 510 30.09 3.29 -17.91
C SER A 510 29.92 4.74 -17.45
N ALA A 511 30.01 4.96 -16.13
CA ALA A 511 30.05 6.32 -15.57
C ALA A 511 30.90 6.37 -14.31
N ARG A 512 31.59 7.50 -14.14
CA ARG A 512 32.33 7.87 -12.92
C ARG A 512 31.86 9.25 -12.47
N VAL A 513 31.44 9.37 -11.23
CA VAL A 513 30.81 10.58 -10.68
C VAL A 513 31.52 10.98 -9.40
N GLU A 514 31.98 12.21 -9.32
CA GLU A 514 32.47 12.83 -8.09
C GLU A 514 31.32 12.88 -7.08
N ARG A 515 31.58 12.49 -5.83
CA ARG A 515 30.60 12.64 -4.78
C ARG A 515 30.49 14.09 -4.35
N VAL A 516 29.37 14.73 -4.69
CA VAL A 516 29.11 16.14 -4.39
C VAL A 516 28.06 16.28 -3.28
N SER A 517 28.03 17.39 -2.59
CA SER A 517 27.04 17.75 -1.58
C SER A 517 25.81 18.43 -2.19
N GLU A 518 25.98 19.15 -3.30
CA GLU A 518 24.93 19.93 -3.95
C GLU A 518 25.03 19.87 -5.47
N LEU A 519 23.88 19.85 -6.13
CA LEU A 519 23.71 20.01 -7.57
C LEU A 519 22.99 21.34 -7.84
N HIS A 520 23.66 22.24 -8.53
CA HIS A 520 23.10 23.49 -9.04
C HIS A 520 22.91 23.40 -10.55
N TYR A 521 21.70 23.58 -11.04
CA TYR A 521 21.42 23.60 -12.46
C TYR A 521 20.61 24.83 -12.83
N TYR A 522 21.23 25.79 -13.51
CA TYR A 522 20.61 27.00 -13.98
C TYR A 522 20.24 26.84 -15.45
N ALA A 523 18.93 26.71 -15.74
CA ALA A 523 18.42 26.58 -17.09
C ALA A 523 18.28 27.95 -17.77
N LYS A 524 18.29 27.95 -19.10
CA LYS A 524 18.01 29.12 -19.91
C LYS A 524 16.67 29.74 -19.53
N SER A 525 16.64 30.98 -19.17
CA SER A 525 15.43 31.72 -18.81
C SER A 525 14.52 31.91 -20.04
N GLN A 526 13.29 31.44 -19.98
CA GLN A 526 12.28 31.72 -20.98
C GLN A 526 11.58 33.05 -20.67
N GLY A 527 12.02 34.14 -21.30
CA GLY A 527 11.38 35.47 -21.19
C GLY A 527 12.35 36.63 -21.05
N THR A 528 11.84 37.87 -21.14
CA THR A 528 12.60 39.08 -20.79
C THR A 528 12.90 39.06 -19.29
N LEU A 529 14.15 38.82 -18.94
CA LEU A 529 14.55 38.82 -17.55
C LEU A 529 14.40 40.22 -16.94
N ASP A 530 13.65 40.24 -15.85
CA ASP A 530 13.66 41.36 -14.92
C ASP A 530 15.07 41.50 -14.32
N ALA A 531 15.58 42.72 -14.20
CA ALA A 531 16.86 43.02 -13.58
C ALA A 531 16.99 42.37 -12.18
N GLY A 532 15.88 42.11 -11.48
CA GLY A 532 15.84 41.43 -10.20
C GLY A 532 16.24 39.96 -10.24
N ALA A 533 15.81 39.22 -11.28
CA ALA A 533 16.18 37.82 -11.44
C ALA A 533 17.67 37.65 -11.75
N PHE A 534 18.23 38.54 -12.55
CA PHE A 534 19.67 38.56 -12.80
C PHE A 534 20.48 38.85 -11.52
N GLU A 535 20.05 39.85 -10.74
CA GLU A 535 20.69 40.17 -9.45
C GLU A 535 20.65 38.97 -8.49
N ALA A 536 19.54 38.24 -8.44
CA ALA A 536 19.40 37.02 -7.64
C ALA A 536 20.40 35.95 -8.09
N THR A 537 20.49 35.66 -9.39
CA THR A 537 21.45 34.69 -9.95
C THR A 537 22.91 35.07 -9.62
N LEU A 538 23.27 36.35 -9.72
CA LEU A 538 24.62 36.80 -9.34
C LEU A 538 24.90 36.62 -7.84
N ARG A 539 23.90 36.79 -6.98
CA ARG A 539 24.04 36.52 -5.54
C ARG A 539 24.27 35.04 -5.27
N ASP A 540 23.51 34.16 -5.96
CA ASP A 540 23.67 32.71 -5.86
C ASP A 540 25.12 32.30 -6.23
N PHE A 541 25.67 32.82 -7.33
CA PHE A 541 27.07 32.57 -7.69
C PHE A 541 28.07 33.13 -6.70
N ALA A 542 27.78 34.29 -6.08
CA ALA A 542 28.64 34.82 -5.03
C ALA A 542 28.65 33.95 -3.76
N ASP A 543 27.54 33.31 -3.45
CA ASP A 543 27.42 32.34 -2.35
C ASP A 543 28.11 31.02 -2.69
N LEU A 544 27.95 30.54 -3.94
CA LEU A 544 28.69 29.39 -4.47
C LEU A 544 30.21 29.55 -4.35
N ALA A 545 30.75 30.75 -4.73
CA ALA A 545 32.16 31.03 -4.67
C ALA A 545 32.75 31.11 -3.24
N ARG A 546 31.92 31.19 -2.19
CA ARG A 546 32.35 31.20 -0.78
C ARG A 546 32.27 29.82 -0.12
N GLY A 547 31.56 28.89 -0.71
CA GLY A 547 31.37 27.54 -0.15
C GLY A 547 32.64 26.68 -0.26
N THR A 548 32.78 25.72 0.64
CA THR A 548 33.95 24.82 0.72
C THR A 548 33.61 23.37 0.31
N ASP A 549 32.33 23.07 0.18
CA ASP A 549 31.86 21.72 -0.11
C ASP A 549 31.94 21.42 -1.62
N SER A 550 32.10 20.15 -1.98
CA SER A 550 32.14 19.75 -3.38
C SER A 550 30.77 19.92 -4.03
N ARG A 551 30.71 20.54 -5.21
CA ARG A 551 29.48 20.88 -5.92
C ARG A 551 29.60 20.62 -7.41
N LEU A 552 28.48 20.24 -8.02
CA LEU A 552 28.32 20.26 -9.48
C LEU A 552 27.45 21.47 -9.88
N VAL A 553 27.95 22.29 -10.77
CA VAL A 553 27.28 23.51 -11.27
C VAL A 553 27.10 23.40 -12.78
N LEU A 554 25.86 23.35 -13.23
CA LEU A 554 25.47 23.29 -14.64
C LEU A 554 24.76 24.60 -15.00
N VAL A 555 25.19 25.26 -16.06
CA VAL A 555 24.65 26.58 -16.47
C VAL A 555 24.38 26.57 -17.96
N ASP A 556 23.11 26.79 -18.34
CA ASP A 556 22.67 26.83 -19.73
C ASP A 556 22.40 28.27 -20.19
N GLU A 557 23.27 28.80 -21.09
CA GLU A 557 23.15 30.08 -21.79
C GLU A 557 22.81 31.29 -20.87
N LEU A 558 23.63 31.54 -19.85
CA LEU A 558 23.46 32.67 -18.92
C LEU A 558 23.50 34.02 -19.65
N GLU A 559 24.18 34.13 -20.81
CA GLU A 559 24.29 35.33 -21.63
C GLU A 559 22.96 35.84 -22.19
N SER A 560 21.93 35.02 -22.22
CA SER A 560 20.60 35.45 -22.68
C SER A 560 19.95 36.55 -21.82
N ILE A 561 20.58 36.86 -20.68
CA ILE A 561 20.09 37.78 -19.65
C ILE A 561 20.46 39.25 -19.90
N THR A 562 21.58 39.55 -20.59
CA THR A 562 22.09 40.91 -20.77
C THR A 562 22.81 41.10 -22.13
N GLU A 563 23.43 42.29 -22.34
CA GLU A 563 24.18 42.54 -23.57
C GLU A 563 25.42 41.61 -23.70
N PRO A 564 25.67 41.01 -24.88
CA PRO A 564 26.72 39.99 -25.07
C PRO A 564 28.10 40.35 -24.49
N GLY A 565 28.58 41.54 -24.75
CA GLY A 565 29.91 41.98 -24.25
C GLY A 565 29.96 42.18 -22.72
N ALA A 566 28.84 42.46 -22.08
CA ALA A 566 28.77 42.52 -20.62
C ALA A 566 28.65 41.10 -20.03
N SER A 567 27.86 40.25 -20.67
CA SER A 567 27.69 38.84 -20.29
C SER A 567 29.02 38.09 -20.27
N ALA A 568 29.81 38.19 -21.34
CA ALA A 568 31.11 37.52 -21.41
C ALA A 568 32.05 37.87 -20.23
N LYS A 569 32.11 39.17 -19.84
CA LYS A 569 32.92 39.60 -18.70
C LYS A 569 32.38 39.12 -17.35
N ILE A 570 31.06 39.10 -17.20
CA ILE A 570 30.42 38.62 -15.96
C ILE A 570 30.66 37.13 -15.81
N ILE A 571 30.41 36.33 -16.88
CA ILE A 571 30.67 34.91 -16.88
C ILE A 571 32.15 34.61 -16.61
N ALA A 572 33.08 35.32 -17.26
CA ALA A 572 34.52 35.20 -17.00
C ALA A 572 34.85 35.42 -15.52
N GLY A 573 34.30 36.46 -14.90
CA GLY A 573 34.50 36.73 -13.46
C GLY A 573 33.89 35.67 -12.55
N ILE A 574 32.75 35.03 -12.94
CA ILE A 574 32.16 33.90 -12.22
C ILE A 574 33.11 32.69 -12.32
N LEU A 575 33.58 32.35 -13.52
CA LEU A 575 34.50 31.22 -13.74
C LEU A 575 35.81 31.39 -12.94
N GLU A 576 36.40 32.60 -12.94
CA GLU A 576 37.56 32.94 -12.13
C GLU A 576 37.33 32.76 -10.62
N SER A 577 36.11 33.05 -10.17
CA SER A 577 35.72 32.90 -8.76
C SER A 577 35.51 31.45 -8.35
N LEU A 578 35.12 30.57 -9.28
CA LEU A 578 34.93 29.14 -9.06
C LEU A 578 36.23 28.34 -9.27
N ASP A 579 37.18 28.87 -10.01
CA ASP A 579 38.45 28.20 -10.27
C ASP A 579 39.25 27.99 -8.97
N GLY A 580 39.78 26.78 -8.80
CA GLY A 580 40.50 26.37 -7.58
C GLY A 580 39.59 26.07 -6.37
N GLN A 581 38.26 26.16 -6.51
CA GLN A 581 37.30 25.67 -5.51
C GLN A 581 37.04 24.18 -5.71
N ALA A 582 36.38 23.54 -4.73
CA ALA A 582 35.86 22.16 -4.84
C ALA A 582 34.59 22.13 -5.69
N VAL A 583 34.69 22.60 -6.94
CA VAL A 583 33.54 22.74 -7.86
C VAL A 583 33.89 22.16 -9.22
N THR A 584 33.01 21.27 -9.72
CA THR A 584 32.98 20.95 -11.14
C THR A 584 31.87 21.78 -11.78
N ALA A 585 32.20 22.60 -12.78
CA ALA A 585 31.26 23.53 -13.41
C ALA A 585 31.29 23.42 -14.94
N VAL A 586 30.08 23.32 -15.54
CA VAL A 586 29.90 23.31 -17.00
C VAL A 586 29.02 24.49 -17.41
N PHE A 587 29.57 25.44 -18.14
CA PHE A 587 28.85 26.59 -18.65
C PHE A 587 28.65 26.45 -20.16
N VAL A 588 27.42 26.28 -20.58
CA VAL A 588 27.05 26.34 -22.00
C VAL A 588 26.96 27.80 -22.42
N SER A 589 27.68 28.18 -23.46
CA SER A 589 27.64 29.55 -23.98
C SER A 589 27.95 29.61 -25.48
N HIS A 590 27.28 30.54 -26.15
CA HIS A 590 27.62 30.93 -27.53
C HIS A 590 28.79 31.92 -27.59
N LEU A 591 29.16 32.52 -26.44
CA LEU A 591 30.23 33.49 -26.29
C LEU A 591 31.53 32.86 -25.76
N ALA A 592 31.67 31.53 -25.90
CA ALA A 592 32.78 30.78 -25.29
C ALA A 592 34.16 31.35 -25.65
N GLY A 593 34.36 31.81 -26.88
CA GLY A 593 35.59 32.49 -27.31
C GLY A 593 35.82 33.84 -26.58
N GLU A 594 34.77 34.68 -26.52
CA GLU A 594 34.82 35.99 -25.87
C GLU A 594 35.00 35.86 -24.34
N ILE A 595 34.38 34.86 -23.73
CA ILE A 595 34.51 34.56 -22.30
C ILE A 595 35.93 34.13 -22.00
N ARG A 596 36.50 33.21 -22.78
CA ARG A 596 37.90 32.77 -22.62
C ARG A 596 38.89 33.91 -22.75
N ASP A 597 38.69 34.81 -23.76
CA ASP A 597 39.54 35.96 -23.97
C ASP A 597 39.43 37.02 -22.84
N ALA A 598 38.27 37.10 -22.18
CA ALA A 598 38.03 38.01 -21.06
C ALA A 598 38.52 37.45 -19.72
N ALA A 599 38.65 36.11 -19.59
CA ALA A 599 39.07 35.45 -18.35
C ALA A 599 40.58 35.62 -18.09
N GLY A 600 40.94 35.86 -16.81
CA GLY A 600 42.34 35.93 -16.34
C GLY A 600 42.93 34.55 -16.00
N ILE A 601 42.22 33.47 -16.25
CA ILE A 601 42.59 32.07 -16.02
C ILE A 601 42.55 31.28 -17.33
N ASP A 602 43.17 30.10 -17.36
CA ASP A 602 43.08 29.19 -18.50
C ASP A 602 41.81 28.35 -18.38
N VAL A 603 40.73 28.78 -19.02
CA VAL A 603 39.43 28.11 -19.00
C VAL A 603 39.41 27.02 -20.06
N ALA A 604 39.13 25.78 -19.66
CA ALA A 604 38.91 24.69 -20.57
C ALA A 604 37.67 24.96 -21.44
N VAL A 605 37.78 24.74 -22.75
CA VAL A 605 36.68 24.91 -23.69
C VAL A 605 36.47 23.61 -24.44
N ASP A 606 35.30 22.99 -24.29
CA ASP A 606 34.91 21.80 -25.02
C ASP A 606 33.86 22.15 -26.07
N GLY A 607 33.81 21.40 -27.15
CA GLY A 607 32.94 21.74 -28.26
C GLY A 607 32.13 20.58 -28.83
N ILE A 608 30.85 20.81 -29.05
CA ILE A 608 29.98 19.92 -29.81
C ILE A 608 30.16 20.28 -31.28
N GLU A 609 30.86 19.41 -32.02
CA GLU A 609 31.30 19.69 -33.40
C GLU A 609 30.19 19.40 -34.40
N ALA A 610 29.97 20.32 -35.32
CA ALA A 610 29.14 20.08 -36.50
C ALA A 610 29.99 19.43 -37.60
N VAL A 611 29.63 18.18 -37.95
CA VAL A 611 30.37 17.36 -38.93
C VAL A 611 30.11 17.86 -40.36
N GLY A 612 29.00 18.58 -40.59
CA GLY A 612 28.63 19.16 -41.90
C GLY A 612 27.13 19.03 -42.19
N LEU A 613 26.74 19.47 -43.41
CA LEU A 613 25.36 19.34 -43.89
C LEU A 613 25.23 18.10 -44.78
N VAL A 614 24.43 17.14 -44.35
CA VAL A 614 24.07 15.95 -45.13
C VAL A 614 22.61 16.05 -45.48
N ASP A 615 22.28 16.01 -46.80
CA ASP A 615 20.91 16.17 -47.33
C ASP A 615 20.19 17.45 -46.89
N GLY A 616 20.95 18.50 -46.53
CA GLY A 616 20.43 19.79 -46.06
C GLY A 616 20.20 19.87 -44.57
N GLU A 617 20.41 18.82 -43.84
CA GLU A 617 20.36 18.76 -42.35
C GLU A 617 21.77 18.82 -41.77
N LEU A 618 21.90 19.54 -40.63
CA LEU A 618 23.14 19.66 -39.91
C LEU A 618 23.42 18.34 -39.14
N ARG A 619 24.48 17.63 -39.53
CA ARG A 619 25.00 16.51 -38.73
C ARG A 619 25.94 17.02 -37.67
N VAL A 620 25.73 16.56 -36.44
CA VAL A 620 26.46 16.96 -35.27
C VAL A 620 27.04 15.72 -34.61
N ASN A 621 28.28 15.81 -34.15
CA ASN A 621 28.82 14.85 -33.20
C ASN A 621 28.29 15.19 -31.81
N ARG A 622 27.44 14.34 -31.22
CA ARG A 622 26.79 14.61 -29.93
C ARG A 622 27.77 14.60 -28.76
N SER A 623 28.87 13.86 -28.88
CA SER A 623 29.91 13.81 -27.85
C SER A 623 30.80 15.06 -27.94
N PRO A 624 30.91 15.86 -26.87
CA PRO A 624 31.78 17.01 -26.85
C PRO A 624 33.25 16.62 -27.01
N VAL A 625 33.97 17.37 -27.83
CA VAL A 625 35.41 17.21 -28.02
C VAL A 625 36.14 18.13 -27.02
N THR A 626 37.02 17.55 -26.20
CA THR A 626 37.75 18.27 -25.16
C THR A 626 38.79 19.23 -25.77
N ASN A 627 38.97 20.37 -25.14
CA ASN A 627 39.91 21.44 -25.57
C ASN A 627 39.64 21.89 -27.03
N HIS A 628 38.40 21.94 -27.44
CA HIS A 628 37.98 22.32 -28.78
C HIS A 628 36.90 23.40 -28.76
N LEU A 629 37.15 24.54 -29.37
CA LEU A 629 36.13 25.55 -29.58
C LEU A 629 35.35 25.22 -30.86
N ALA A 630 34.08 24.77 -30.70
CA ALA A 630 33.27 24.43 -31.84
C ALA A 630 32.86 25.65 -32.65
N ARG A 631 32.75 25.46 -33.96
CA ARG A 631 32.29 26.49 -34.90
C ARG A 631 30.85 26.89 -34.67
N SER A 632 30.53 28.15 -34.87
CA SER A 632 29.17 28.66 -34.69
C SER A 632 28.26 28.32 -35.87
N THR A 633 26.93 28.22 -35.63
CA THR A 633 25.95 28.01 -36.68
C THR A 633 26.03 29.06 -37.79
N PRO A 634 26.17 30.37 -37.53
CA PRO A 634 26.37 31.38 -38.59
C PRO A 634 27.61 31.12 -39.46
N GLU A 635 28.74 30.74 -38.87
CA GLU A 635 29.97 30.39 -39.57
C GLU A 635 29.76 29.28 -40.58
N LEU A 636 29.11 28.17 -40.18
CA LEU A 636 28.78 27.04 -41.05
C LEU A 636 27.83 27.41 -42.20
N ILE A 637 26.87 28.27 -41.92
CA ILE A 637 25.95 28.79 -42.97
C ILE A 637 26.73 29.62 -44.00
N VAL A 638 27.63 30.49 -43.54
CA VAL A 638 28.45 31.30 -44.44
C VAL A 638 29.41 30.43 -45.26
N GLU A 639 30.02 29.41 -44.65
CA GLU A 639 30.86 28.42 -45.35
C GLU A 639 30.09 27.70 -46.48
N LYS A 640 28.87 27.23 -46.17
CA LYS A 640 27.97 26.60 -47.18
C LYS A 640 27.68 27.55 -48.32
N LEU A 641 27.29 28.79 -48.01
CA LEU A 641 26.96 29.80 -49.03
C LEU A 641 28.18 30.20 -49.86
N ALA A 642 29.38 30.17 -49.28
CA ALA A 642 30.64 30.36 -49.99
C ALA A 642 30.92 29.25 -51.01
N GLY A 643 30.47 28.01 -50.73
CA GLY A 643 30.57 26.88 -51.64
C GLY A 643 29.52 26.90 -52.77
N GLU A 644 28.35 27.51 -52.55
CA GLU A 644 27.20 27.49 -53.47
C GLU A 644 27.06 28.79 -54.31
N GLY A 645 27.69 29.92 -53.97
CA GLY A 645 27.41 31.23 -54.54
C GLY A 645 28.61 32.18 -54.69
N ASP A 646 28.47 33.47 -54.26
CA ASP A 646 29.46 34.52 -54.37
C ASP A 646 30.64 34.26 -53.38
N ALA A 647 31.61 33.49 -53.87
CA ALA A 647 32.78 33.07 -53.08
C ALA A 647 33.59 34.26 -52.54
N GLU A 648 33.56 35.43 -53.21
CA GLU A 648 34.33 36.60 -52.75
C GLU A 648 33.64 37.32 -51.57
N PHE A 649 32.30 37.41 -51.60
CA PHE A 649 31.56 38.04 -50.51
C PHE A 649 31.56 37.14 -49.27
N TYR A 650 31.18 35.86 -49.42
CA TYR A 650 31.13 34.93 -48.31
C TYR A 650 32.52 34.53 -47.75
N GLY A 651 33.56 34.49 -48.61
CA GLY A 651 34.94 34.31 -48.18
C GLY A 651 35.43 35.44 -47.27
N ARG A 652 35.09 36.71 -47.60
CA ARG A 652 35.37 37.84 -46.68
C ARG A 652 34.57 37.84 -45.39
N LEU A 653 33.40 37.23 -45.38
CA LEU A 653 32.62 37.01 -44.17
C LEU A 653 33.28 35.93 -43.28
N LEU A 654 33.76 34.83 -43.88
CA LEU A 654 34.48 33.77 -43.14
C LEU A 654 35.77 34.25 -42.46
N GLU A 655 36.47 35.26 -43.04
CA GLU A 655 37.63 35.86 -42.42
C GLU A 655 37.32 36.67 -41.15
N LYS A 656 36.02 36.87 -40.82
CA LYS A 656 35.58 37.58 -39.60
C LYS A 656 35.27 36.65 -38.42
N PHE A 657 35.07 35.37 -38.70
CA PHE A 657 34.89 34.34 -37.69
C PHE A 657 36.24 33.75 -37.28
#